data_e1305c964078e0825998bc7610513329
#
_entry.id   e1305c964078e0825998bc7610513329
#
_cell.length_a   1.000
_cell.length_b   1.000
_cell.length_c   1.000
_cell.angle_alpha   90.00
_cell.angle_beta   90.00
_cell.angle_gamma   90.00
#
_symmetry.space_group_name_H-M   'P 1'
#
loop_
_entity.id
_entity.type
_entity.pdbx_description
1 polymer ?
#
loop_
_entity_poly.entity_id
_entity_poly.type
_entity_poly.pdbx_seq_one_letter_code
_entity_poly.pdbx_strand_id
1 'polypeptide(L)'
;MGHHPVEDSNNSNNRPFEEIINARLSRRRMLTGTASAATVSVLGAFGLAACGGSSNSGSSNAPADTGGLTVAPDNLGFRAVPTSLEDRVIVPEGYRADVLYAKGDPLISGLAPFRNDGTDVDYDNRAGDEHDGMHFFGLGSSGQYDASVSDRGILVLNHENLEDNTLHETATAKQDAIDADDLVTLKKIVDREMNGHGVSCVEVRKTNGKWSVVLDSPYNRRVTVFTEMEMKGPVAGAEFARTRLSPDGSKRFGTMNNCANGYTPWGTYLAAEENWYAYFAALDGAEFDALSEKEQAWVARYGVGAAWAYRQWDRVPGDQYARFSIAATGASATEDFRNEANVHGYITEVDPFRPAQKPRVRTAFGRFSHEGAWVAPVKAGQPVVIYSGDDSRREYMYKYVSAAAWDPADANAGLVAGDKYLDEGTLYVAVFNEDGTGSWKALSIDNPELAGTQSYQLDESNSLDFDFQSQAEVLASARLAADVVGATPMDRPEWAAVNPLNGDVYLALTNGNAGNRPADDLDGANPRAVNANGHIIRWKEDNADHAATAFEWDIFLFGSSADAEADYNVSGLTTDNEFSSPDGLFVDPRGVLWIQTDDGSSGIRSTTNNQMLVAIPGAVGDGESVTVTTSDGSEQASIATFVGQSAEAMQLKRFLVGPMGCEITGITMTADARSLFINVQHPGEGGTAAAFNRDVSTWPATSGDATAVGEADNRPRSATIVIYREDGGEIAI
;
A
#
# COMPACT_ATOMS: atom_id res chain seq x y z
N MET A 1 21.38 2.59 -11.61
CA MET A 1 21.20 1.96 -10.32
C MET A 1 20.07 2.71 -9.64
N GLY A 2 18.87 2.36 -9.97
CA GLY A 2 17.67 2.90 -9.35
C GLY A 2 17.14 1.87 -8.36
N HIS A 3 17.90 1.59 -7.29
CA HIS A 3 17.30 1.04 -6.10
C HIS A 3 16.65 2.22 -5.39
N HIS A 4 15.33 2.23 -5.30
CA HIS A 4 14.69 2.99 -4.23
C HIS A 4 15.29 2.45 -2.93
N PRO A 5 16.05 3.24 -2.17
CA PRO A 5 16.53 2.75 -0.89
C PRO A 5 15.28 2.54 -0.04
N VAL A 6 14.95 1.30 0.22
CA VAL A 6 13.91 0.94 1.18
C VAL A 6 14.26 1.62 2.48
N GLU A 7 13.38 2.45 2.95
CA GLU A 7 13.63 3.42 3.97
C GLU A 7 13.78 2.82 5.35
N ASP A 8 14.86 3.19 6.00
CA ASP A 8 14.97 3.10 7.43
C ASP A 8 14.49 4.44 8.02
N SER A 9 13.22 4.56 8.33
CA SER A 9 12.70 5.68 9.14
C SER A 9 13.23 5.62 10.58
N ASN A 10 13.91 4.53 10.92
CA ASN A 10 14.57 4.30 12.20
C ASN A 10 16.08 4.49 12.05
N ASN A 11 16.64 5.54 12.67
CA ASN A 11 18.06 5.92 12.65
C ASN A 11 18.98 4.94 13.41
N SER A 12 18.89 3.64 13.13
CA SER A 12 19.92 2.70 13.55
C SER A 12 21.07 2.71 12.55
N ASN A 13 22.34 2.65 13.01
CA ASN A 13 23.58 2.58 12.21
C ASN A 13 23.63 1.32 11.32
N ASN A 14 22.76 1.22 10.33
CA ASN A 14 22.62 0.07 9.47
C ASN A 14 23.60 0.11 8.31
N ARG A 15 24.28 -1.02 8.05
CA ARG A 15 25.14 -1.18 6.89
C ARG A 15 24.28 -1.18 5.62
N PRO A 16 24.72 -0.54 4.53
CA PRO A 16 24.01 -0.55 3.25
C PRO A 16 23.75 -1.99 2.78
N PHE A 17 22.56 -2.22 2.26
CA PHE A 17 22.08 -3.53 1.78
C PHE A 17 23.02 -4.21 0.76
N GLU A 18 23.72 -3.43 -0.07
CA GLU A 18 24.77 -3.93 -0.98
C GLU A 18 25.90 -4.69 -0.28
N GLU A 19 26.27 -4.32 0.94
CA GLU A 19 27.30 -5.04 1.71
C GLU A 19 26.81 -6.42 2.15
N ILE A 20 25.52 -6.56 2.41
CA ILE A 20 24.88 -7.82 2.86
C ILE A 20 24.74 -8.79 1.69
N ILE A 21 24.33 -8.33 0.51
CA ILE A 21 24.28 -9.14 -0.72
C ILE A 21 25.67 -9.64 -1.11
N ASN A 22 26.65 -8.76 -1.09
CA ASN A 22 28.03 -9.12 -1.43
C ASN A 22 28.65 -10.10 -0.41
N ALA A 23 28.26 -10.03 0.86
CA ALA A 23 28.68 -11.01 1.87
C ALA A 23 28.05 -12.40 1.63
N ARG A 24 26.76 -12.46 1.21
CA ARG A 24 26.07 -13.74 0.89
C ARG A 24 26.65 -14.40 -0.36
N LEU A 25 26.97 -13.66 -1.41
CA LEU A 25 27.57 -14.19 -2.64
C LEU A 25 28.97 -14.77 -2.39
N SER A 26 29.74 -14.20 -1.45
CA SER A 26 31.04 -14.72 -1.08
C SER A 26 30.97 -16.02 -0.23
N ARG A 27 29.90 -16.17 0.59
CA ARG A 27 29.72 -17.36 1.45
C ARG A 27 29.18 -18.58 0.71
N ARG A 28 28.39 -18.42 -0.35
CA ARG A 28 27.91 -19.52 -1.18
C ARG A 28 29.06 -20.29 -1.85
N ARG A 29 30.24 -19.70 -1.98
CA ARG A 29 31.48 -20.39 -2.42
C ARG A 29 32.23 -21.15 -1.33
N MET A 30 31.85 -20.97 -0.05
CA MET A 30 32.54 -21.59 1.08
C MET A 30 31.83 -22.84 1.66
N LEU A 31 30.57 -23.08 1.33
CA LEU A 31 29.74 -24.16 1.89
C LEU A 31 29.63 -25.42 1.02
N THR A 32 30.46 -25.56 -0.03
CA THR A 32 30.61 -26.84 -0.73
C THR A 32 31.75 -27.67 -0.11
N GLY A 33 31.55 -28.13 1.09
CA GLY A 33 32.52 -29.06 1.71
C GLY A 33 32.12 -29.44 3.12
N THR A 34 31.61 -30.62 3.21
CA THR A 34 31.53 -31.59 4.33
C THR A 34 30.11 -31.94 4.76
N ALA A 35 29.78 -33.17 4.34
CA ALA A 35 28.67 -33.95 4.89
C ALA A 35 29.08 -34.66 6.16
N SER A 36 28.14 -34.83 7.08
CA SER A 36 28.00 -36.15 7.79
C SER A 36 26.75 -36.16 8.70
N ALA A 37 26.08 -37.25 8.62
CA ALA A 37 24.81 -37.69 9.15
C ALA A 37 24.71 -37.83 10.69
N ALA A 38 23.48 -37.77 11.19
CA ALA A 38 22.96 -38.78 12.13
C ALA A 38 21.44 -38.69 12.29
N THR A 39 20.79 -39.78 11.97
CA THR A 39 19.41 -40.17 12.21
C THR A 39 19.11 -40.43 13.69
N VAL A 40 17.88 -40.12 14.14
CA VAL A 40 17.09 -41.01 15.02
C VAL A 40 15.59 -40.73 14.90
N SER A 41 14.85 -41.76 14.59
CA SER A 41 13.39 -41.91 14.59
C SER A 41 12.85 -42.20 15.98
N VAL A 42 11.62 -41.73 16.30
CA VAL A 42 10.70 -42.51 17.15
C VAL A 42 9.25 -42.18 16.77
N LEU A 43 8.51 -43.22 16.47
CA LEU A 43 7.06 -43.31 16.26
C LEU A 43 6.27 -43.28 17.57
N GLY A 44 5.05 -42.81 17.52
CA GLY A 44 4.05 -43.06 18.54
C GLY A 44 2.65 -42.58 18.15
N ALA A 45 1.83 -43.51 17.75
CA ALA A 45 0.41 -43.31 17.38
C ALA A 45 -0.52 -43.45 18.60
N PHE A 46 -1.74 -42.95 18.44
CA PHE A 46 -3.05 -43.28 19.03
C PHE A 46 -3.84 -41.97 19.27
N GLY A 47 -5.11 -41.79 18.93
CA GLY A 47 -6.15 -42.66 18.49
C GLY A 47 -7.48 -41.87 18.56
N LEU A 48 -8.35 -42.18 17.69
CA LEU A 48 -9.70 -41.65 17.46
C LEU A 48 -10.61 -41.63 18.69
N ALA A 49 -11.47 -40.58 18.81
CA ALA A 49 -12.85 -40.79 19.23
C ALA A 49 -13.74 -39.65 18.72
N ALA A 50 -14.78 -40.06 18.03
CA ALA A 50 -15.84 -39.28 17.45
C ALA A 50 -17.04 -39.12 18.41
N CYS A 51 -18.00 -38.32 17.97
CA CYS A 51 -19.40 -38.12 18.43
C CYS A 51 -19.57 -36.91 19.38
N GLY A 52 -20.46 -36.00 19.14
CA GLY A 52 -21.61 -35.89 18.27
C GLY A 52 -22.61 -34.93 18.88
N GLY A 53 -23.14 -34.08 18.06
CA GLY A 53 -24.56 -33.75 18.12
C GLY A 53 -25.06 -32.60 18.98
N SER A 54 -25.62 -31.64 18.30
CA SER A 54 -26.95 -31.09 18.48
C SER A 54 -27.11 -29.63 18.88
N SER A 55 -27.41 -28.87 17.86
CA SER A 55 -28.60 -28.03 17.68
C SER A 55 -28.79 -26.75 18.52
N ASN A 56 -28.76 -25.67 17.81
CA ASN A 56 -29.85 -24.73 17.61
C ASN A 56 -29.89 -23.48 18.48
N SER A 57 -29.61 -22.37 17.88
CA SER A 57 -30.66 -21.36 17.65
C SER A 57 -30.07 -20.17 16.89
N GLY A 58 -30.61 -19.96 15.71
CA GLY A 58 -30.45 -18.98 14.73
C GLY A 58 -30.57 -17.55 15.21
N SER A 59 -29.62 -16.79 14.72
CA SER A 59 -29.83 -15.40 14.36
C SER A 59 -29.40 -15.32 12.90
N SER A 60 -30.38 -15.24 12.02
CA SER A 60 -30.18 -15.06 10.59
C SER A 60 -29.70 -13.65 10.30
N ASN A 61 -28.37 -13.45 10.22
CA ASN A 61 -27.84 -12.41 9.38
C ASN A 61 -28.01 -12.92 7.93
N ALA A 62 -28.97 -12.36 7.19
CA ALA A 62 -29.06 -12.61 5.77
C ALA A 62 -27.74 -12.16 5.14
N PRO A 63 -27.05 -13.01 4.35
CA PRO A 63 -25.94 -12.57 3.53
C PRO A 63 -26.43 -11.44 2.62
N ALA A 64 -25.60 -10.47 2.33
CA ALA A 64 -25.85 -9.53 1.25
C ALA A 64 -26.25 -10.36 0.01
N ASP A 65 -27.25 -9.89 -0.75
CA ASP A 65 -27.67 -10.54 -1.99
C ASP A 65 -26.47 -10.63 -2.94
N THR A 66 -25.84 -11.78 -2.99
CA THR A 66 -24.59 -12.02 -3.76
C THR A 66 -24.86 -12.16 -5.26
N GLY A 67 -26.10 -11.87 -5.72
CA GLY A 67 -26.40 -11.81 -7.15
C GLY A 67 -26.15 -13.11 -7.93
N GLY A 68 -26.06 -14.25 -7.24
CA GLY A 68 -25.75 -15.55 -7.84
C GLY A 68 -24.29 -15.94 -7.90
N LEU A 69 -23.41 -15.22 -7.14
CA LEU A 69 -21.99 -15.57 -6.99
C LEU A 69 -21.80 -16.90 -6.25
N THR A 70 -20.73 -17.60 -6.59
CA THR A 70 -20.24 -18.77 -5.86
C THR A 70 -19.53 -18.33 -4.57
N VAL A 71 -20.27 -18.18 -3.49
CA VAL A 71 -19.74 -17.73 -2.18
C VAL A 71 -19.10 -18.90 -1.44
N ALA A 72 -17.98 -18.64 -0.76
CA ALA A 72 -17.18 -19.63 -0.03
C ALA A 72 -16.91 -20.89 -0.89
N PRO A 73 -16.18 -20.74 -2.01
CA PRO A 73 -15.91 -21.87 -2.91
C PRO A 73 -15.03 -22.91 -2.22
N ASP A 74 -15.29 -24.19 -2.50
CA ASP A 74 -14.48 -25.29 -1.98
C ASP A 74 -13.18 -25.50 -2.77
N ASN A 75 -13.10 -24.96 -4.02
CA ASN A 75 -11.97 -25.20 -4.92
C ASN A 75 -11.70 -24.03 -5.84
N LEU A 76 -10.41 -23.79 -6.13
CA LEU A 76 -9.97 -22.88 -7.18
C LEU A 76 -10.02 -23.60 -8.54
N GLY A 77 -10.74 -23.02 -9.52
CA GLY A 77 -11.04 -23.60 -10.83
C GLY A 77 -9.97 -23.41 -11.91
N PHE A 78 -8.71 -23.18 -11.54
CA PHE A 78 -7.62 -22.99 -12.49
C PHE A 78 -6.35 -23.76 -12.09
N ARG A 79 -5.43 -23.94 -13.06
CA ARG A 79 -4.08 -24.45 -12.81
C ARG A 79 -3.15 -23.29 -12.52
N ALA A 80 -2.21 -23.49 -11.58
CA ALA A 80 -1.20 -22.50 -11.26
C ALA A 80 -0.41 -22.09 -12.52
N VAL A 81 -0.18 -20.80 -12.66
CA VAL A 81 0.74 -20.25 -13.67
C VAL A 81 2.17 -20.61 -13.27
N PRO A 82 3.01 -21.16 -14.16
CA PRO A 82 4.40 -21.43 -13.86
C PRO A 82 5.19 -20.15 -13.62
N THR A 83 6.32 -20.23 -12.93
CA THR A 83 7.29 -19.13 -12.82
C THR A 83 7.74 -18.67 -14.21
N SER A 84 7.99 -17.37 -14.37
CA SER A 84 8.39 -16.78 -15.64
C SER A 84 9.21 -15.52 -15.48
N LEU A 85 10.17 -15.30 -16.37
CA LEU A 85 10.93 -14.06 -16.56
C LEU A 85 10.60 -13.39 -17.91
N GLU A 86 9.49 -13.79 -18.55
CA GLU A 86 9.07 -13.16 -19.81
C GLU A 86 8.57 -11.74 -19.57
N ASP A 87 8.86 -10.83 -20.52
CA ASP A 87 8.40 -9.44 -20.48
C ASP A 87 6.94 -9.31 -20.95
N ARG A 88 6.03 -9.93 -20.22
CA ARG A 88 4.57 -9.89 -20.48
C ARG A 88 3.76 -10.36 -19.28
N VAL A 89 2.49 -10.00 -19.27
CA VAL A 89 1.51 -10.57 -18.33
C VAL A 89 1.16 -12.00 -18.76
N ILE A 90 1.24 -12.94 -17.81
CA ILE A 90 0.86 -14.35 -17.98
C ILE A 90 -0.26 -14.67 -17.01
N VAL A 91 -1.37 -15.21 -17.52
CA VAL A 91 -2.55 -15.64 -16.75
C VAL A 91 -2.85 -17.12 -17.04
N PRO A 92 -3.72 -17.80 -16.24
CA PRO A 92 -4.02 -19.21 -16.45
C PRO A 92 -4.64 -19.50 -17.82
N GLU A 93 -4.52 -20.74 -18.28
CA GLU A 93 -5.19 -21.21 -19.50
C GLU A 93 -6.72 -20.96 -19.44
N GLY A 94 -7.29 -20.43 -20.51
CA GLY A 94 -8.69 -20.02 -20.58
C GLY A 94 -9.00 -18.63 -20.01
N TYR A 95 -7.97 -17.88 -19.62
CA TYR A 95 -8.07 -16.48 -19.23
C TYR A 95 -7.39 -15.55 -20.23
N ARG A 96 -7.82 -14.31 -20.26
CA ARG A 96 -7.22 -13.25 -21.06
C ARG A 96 -7.04 -11.99 -20.22
N ALA A 97 -5.91 -11.29 -20.45
CA ALA A 97 -5.61 -9.98 -19.89
C ALA A 97 -5.51 -8.97 -21.03
N ASP A 98 -6.28 -7.88 -20.96
CA ASP A 98 -6.25 -6.76 -21.91
C ASP A 98 -5.78 -5.50 -21.20
N VAL A 99 -4.90 -4.70 -21.81
CA VAL A 99 -4.55 -3.36 -21.32
C VAL A 99 -5.78 -2.45 -21.51
N LEU A 100 -6.16 -1.74 -20.46
CA LEU A 100 -7.34 -0.88 -20.44
C LEU A 100 -6.97 0.61 -20.45
N TYR A 101 -6.03 1.00 -19.60
CA TYR A 101 -5.67 2.38 -19.32
C TYR A 101 -4.20 2.44 -18.90
N ALA A 102 -3.38 3.23 -19.56
CA ALA A 102 -1.94 3.27 -19.31
C ALA A 102 -1.43 4.70 -19.14
N LYS A 103 -0.28 4.88 -18.51
CA LYS A 103 0.44 6.17 -18.39
C LYS A 103 0.36 6.96 -19.69
N GLY A 104 -0.11 8.21 -19.60
CA GLY A 104 -0.23 9.11 -20.73
C GLY A 104 -1.51 8.97 -21.57
N ASP A 105 -2.35 7.95 -21.33
CA ASP A 105 -3.64 7.80 -22.02
C ASP A 105 -4.57 8.98 -21.70
N PRO A 106 -5.36 9.47 -22.67
CA PRO A 106 -6.17 10.66 -22.48
C PRO A 106 -7.46 10.37 -21.69
N LEU A 107 -7.91 11.35 -20.89
CA LEU A 107 -9.23 11.37 -20.27
C LEU A 107 -10.27 12.07 -21.16
N ILE A 108 -9.81 12.94 -22.06
CA ILE A 108 -10.65 13.75 -22.95
C ILE A 108 -10.23 13.55 -24.40
N SER A 109 -11.16 13.76 -25.33
CA SER A 109 -10.86 13.72 -26.77
C SER A 109 -10.07 14.95 -27.21
N GLY A 110 -9.42 14.84 -28.36
CA GLY A 110 -8.73 15.97 -29.00
C GLY A 110 -7.34 16.29 -28.50
N LEU A 111 -6.83 15.56 -27.50
CA LEU A 111 -5.41 15.66 -27.12
C LEU A 111 -4.52 15.04 -28.22
N ALA A 112 -3.30 15.56 -28.35
CA ALA A 112 -2.30 14.94 -29.22
C ALA A 112 -2.06 13.49 -28.79
N PRO A 113 -1.78 12.56 -29.73
CA PRO A 113 -1.39 11.20 -29.37
C PRO A 113 -0.19 11.21 -28.40
N PHE A 114 -0.24 10.35 -27.40
CA PHE A 114 0.87 10.17 -26.48
C PHE A 114 2.05 9.53 -27.23
N ARG A 115 3.22 10.17 -27.19
CA ARG A 115 4.41 9.73 -27.92
C ARG A 115 5.37 8.91 -27.06
N ASN A 116 5.28 9.09 -25.75
CA ASN A 116 6.14 8.45 -24.76
C ASN A 116 7.65 8.70 -24.99
N ASP A 117 7.98 9.90 -25.49
CA ASP A 117 9.35 10.32 -25.78
C ASP A 117 9.87 11.43 -24.84
N GLY A 118 9.10 11.74 -23.82
CA GLY A 118 9.39 12.79 -22.84
C GLY A 118 9.04 14.21 -23.30
N THR A 119 8.45 14.37 -24.49
CA THR A 119 7.98 15.67 -25.01
C THR A 119 6.48 15.91 -24.82
N ASP A 120 5.76 14.90 -24.32
CA ASP A 120 4.33 14.96 -24.09
C ASP A 120 3.97 16.01 -23.05
N VAL A 121 2.79 16.59 -23.24
CA VAL A 121 2.20 17.64 -22.39
C VAL A 121 0.78 17.25 -21.94
N ASP A 122 0.11 18.16 -21.24
CA ASP A 122 -1.29 18.00 -20.80
C ASP A 122 -1.50 16.80 -19.83
N TYR A 123 -0.52 16.56 -18.93
CA TYR A 123 -0.61 15.51 -17.93
C TYR A 123 -1.74 15.71 -16.90
N ASP A 124 -2.29 16.92 -16.81
CA ASP A 124 -3.51 17.21 -16.05
C ASP A 124 -4.78 16.60 -16.68
N ASN A 125 -4.70 16.13 -17.94
CA ASN A 125 -5.77 15.47 -18.69
C ASN A 125 -5.39 14.09 -19.22
N ARG A 126 -4.32 13.51 -18.69
CA ARG A 126 -3.82 12.17 -19.04
C ARG A 126 -3.67 11.30 -17.79
N ALA A 127 -3.62 9.98 -17.96
CA ALA A 127 -3.17 9.07 -16.92
C ALA A 127 -1.81 9.50 -16.39
N GLY A 128 -1.65 9.48 -15.08
CA GLY A 128 -0.36 9.66 -14.41
C GLY A 128 0.56 8.47 -14.59
N ASP A 129 1.69 8.49 -13.88
CA ASP A 129 2.63 7.38 -13.85
C ASP A 129 2.29 6.40 -12.71
N GLU A 130 3.03 5.34 -12.59
CA GLU A 130 2.99 4.34 -11.51
C GLU A 130 1.58 4.11 -10.96
N HIS A 131 0.78 3.35 -11.75
CA HIS A 131 -0.58 2.98 -11.39
C HIS A 131 -0.55 2.05 -10.18
N ASP A 132 -1.30 2.41 -9.13
CA ASP A 132 -1.33 1.69 -7.87
C ASP A 132 -2.76 1.45 -7.38
N GLY A 133 -3.04 1.58 -6.07
CA GLY A 133 -4.34 1.32 -5.47
C GLY A 133 -5.51 1.77 -6.32
N MET A 134 -6.55 0.96 -6.45
CA MET A 134 -7.71 1.30 -7.28
C MET A 134 -9.02 0.70 -6.75
N HIS A 135 -10.14 1.30 -7.20
CA HIS A 135 -11.45 0.72 -7.01
C HIS A 135 -12.39 1.00 -8.19
N PHE A 136 -13.21 0.00 -8.55
CA PHE A 136 -14.27 0.10 -9.54
C PHE A 136 -15.60 0.44 -8.86
N PHE A 137 -16.10 1.65 -9.08
CA PHE A 137 -17.40 2.08 -8.60
C PHE A 137 -18.46 1.88 -9.67
N GLY A 138 -19.37 0.94 -9.50
CA GLY A 138 -20.48 0.72 -10.42
C GLY A 138 -21.30 2.01 -10.63
N LEU A 139 -21.54 2.39 -11.90
CA LEU A 139 -22.27 3.61 -12.28
C LEU A 139 -23.71 3.26 -12.69
N GLY A 140 -24.64 3.51 -11.77
CA GLY A 140 -26.05 3.29 -12.00
C GLY A 140 -26.67 4.21 -13.07
N SER A 141 -27.83 3.88 -13.55
CA SER A 141 -28.57 4.66 -14.56
C SER A 141 -28.94 6.08 -14.08
N SER A 142 -29.00 6.29 -12.77
CA SER A 142 -29.21 7.61 -12.13
C SER A 142 -27.97 8.49 -12.12
N GLY A 143 -26.80 7.98 -12.52
CA GLY A 143 -25.51 8.66 -12.40
C GLY A 143 -24.93 8.65 -10.99
N GLN A 144 -25.37 7.73 -10.14
CA GLN A 144 -24.88 7.55 -8.76
C GLN A 144 -24.26 6.18 -8.59
N TYR A 145 -23.56 5.98 -7.46
CA TYR A 145 -23.02 4.69 -7.08
C TYR A 145 -24.09 3.62 -7.00
N ASP A 146 -23.83 2.50 -7.63
CA ASP A 146 -24.63 1.29 -7.57
C ASP A 146 -23.68 0.08 -7.60
N ALA A 147 -23.48 -0.52 -6.44
CA ALA A 147 -22.55 -1.63 -6.26
C ALA A 147 -22.93 -2.89 -7.07
N SER A 148 -24.14 -2.98 -7.60
CA SER A 148 -24.61 -4.14 -8.41
C SER A 148 -24.24 -4.04 -9.89
N VAL A 149 -23.79 -2.89 -10.39
CA VAL A 149 -23.47 -2.67 -11.80
C VAL A 149 -22.08 -3.21 -12.13
N SER A 150 -22.02 -4.11 -13.15
CA SER A 150 -20.80 -4.83 -13.53
C SER A 150 -20.32 -4.58 -14.96
N ASP A 151 -20.96 -3.67 -15.71
CA ASP A 151 -20.64 -3.39 -17.11
C ASP A 151 -20.34 -1.91 -17.40
N ARG A 152 -20.49 -1.05 -16.40
CA ARG A 152 -20.21 0.38 -16.45
C ARG A 152 -19.83 0.90 -15.07
N GLY A 153 -18.78 1.68 -14.95
CA GLY A 153 -18.38 2.25 -13.68
C GLY A 153 -17.42 3.41 -13.82
N ILE A 154 -17.06 3.98 -12.68
CA ILE A 154 -15.94 4.91 -12.57
C ILE A 154 -14.80 4.13 -11.93
N LEU A 155 -13.72 3.92 -12.68
CA LEU A 155 -12.48 3.41 -12.14
C LEU A 155 -11.72 4.57 -11.53
N VAL A 156 -11.41 4.46 -10.24
CA VAL A 156 -10.57 5.43 -9.52
C VAL A 156 -9.27 4.74 -9.16
N LEU A 157 -8.15 5.35 -9.49
CA LEU A 157 -6.83 4.76 -9.26
C LEU A 157 -5.79 5.81 -8.87
N ASN A 158 -4.85 5.40 -8.06
CA ASN A 158 -3.70 6.16 -7.63
C ASN A 158 -2.61 6.20 -8.73
N HIS A 159 -1.82 7.27 -8.69
CA HIS A 159 -0.56 7.44 -9.40
C HIS A 159 0.47 7.80 -8.34
N GLU A 160 1.17 6.79 -7.87
CA GLU A 160 1.99 6.89 -6.68
C GLU A 160 3.19 7.79 -6.89
N ASN A 161 4.06 7.41 -7.79
CA ASN A 161 5.35 8.01 -8.00
C ASN A 161 5.63 8.20 -9.51
N LEU A 162 6.87 8.35 -9.91
CA LEU A 162 7.28 8.64 -11.28
C LEU A 162 8.51 7.82 -11.65
N GLU A 163 8.47 7.17 -12.79
CA GLU A 163 9.67 6.57 -13.38
C GLU A 163 10.45 7.63 -14.17
N ASP A 164 11.42 8.27 -13.52
CA ASP A 164 12.21 9.39 -14.06
C ASP A 164 12.91 9.04 -15.38
N ASN A 165 13.41 7.79 -15.52
CA ASN A 165 14.09 7.34 -16.71
C ASN A 165 13.19 7.37 -17.96
N THR A 166 11.88 7.28 -17.80
CA THR A 166 10.92 7.21 -18.91
C THR A 166 10.13 8.51 -19.11
N LEU A 167 10.11 9.41 -18.13
CA LEU A 167 9.23 10.57 -18.11
C LEU A 167 9.77 11.76 -18.92
N HIS A 168 11.09 11.92 -19.04
CA HIS A 168 11.76 13.08 -19.64
C HIS A 168 12.42 12.78 -20.97
N GLU A 169 12.73 13.81 -21.79
CA GLU A 169 13.43 13.67 -23.07
C GLU A 169 14.80 12.99 -22.93
N THR A 170 15.50 13.31 -21.85
CA THR A 170 16.76 12.69 -21.47
C THR A 170 16.78 12.49 -19.95
N ALA A 171 17.54 11.54 -19.47
CA ALA A 171 17.72 11.28 -18.05
C ALA A 171 18.33 12.46 -17.25
N THR A 172 19.00 13.39 -17.94
CA THR A 172 19.65 14.57 -17.34
C THR A 172 18.87 15.85 -17.55
N ALA A 173 17.73 15.83 -18.26
CA ALA A 173 16.99 17.03 -18.68
C ALA A 173 16.70 18.00 -17.53
N LYS A 174 16.35 17.51 -16.36
CA LYS A 174 16.07 18.32 -15.16
C LYS A 174 17.35 18.94 -14.60
N GLN A 175 18.41 18.16 -14.43
CA GLN A 175 19.68 18.65 -13.94
C GLN A 175 20.30 19.65 -14.90
N ASP A 176 20.21 19.39 -16.22
CA ASP A 176 20.71 20.32 -17.25
C ASP A 176 19.98 21.66 -17.20
N ALA A 177 18.66 21.66 -16.95
CA ALA A 177 17.88 22.88 -16.78
C ALA A 177 18.27 23.65 -15.50
N ILE A 178 18.53 22.94 -14.40
CA ILE A 178 19.01 23.52 -13.13
C ILE A 178 20.39 24.16 -13.32
N ASP A 179 21.34 23.43 -13.92
CA ASP A 179 22.72 23.90 -14.13
C ASP A 179 22.80 25.10 -15.10
N ALA A 180 21.88 25.16 -16.06
CA ALA A 180 21.74 26.27 -16.99
C ALA A 180 20.93 27.46 -16.45
N ASP A 181 20.35 27.37 -15.26
CA ASP A 181 19.40 28.35 -14.72
C ASP A 181 18.20 28.60 -15.67
N ASP A 182 17.80 27.55 -16.45
CA ASP A 182 16.67 27.61 -17.36
C ASP A 182 15.36 27.29 -16.62
N LEU A 183 14.84 28.29 -15.92
CA LEU A 183 13.61 28.19 -15.13
C LEU A 183 12.37 27.89 -16.00
N VAL A 184 12.40 28.16 -17.30
CA VAL A 184 11.26 27.88 -18.21
C VAL A 184 11.19 26.39 -18.50
N THR A 185 12.32 25.78 -18.81
CA THR A 185 12.41 24.32 -19.03
C THR A 185 12.20 23.57 -17.72
N LEU A 186 12.83 24.00 -16.63
CA LEU A 186 12.67 23.40 -15.31
C LEU A 186 11.19 23.37 -14.88
N LYS A 187 10.48 24.50 -15.04
CA LYS A 187 9.05 24.55 -14.71
C LYS A 187 8.22 23.55 -15.51
N LYS A 188 8.48 23.37 -16.81
CA LYS A 188 7.75 22.39 -17.64
C LYS A 188 7.99 20.96 -17.16
N ILE A 189 9.22 20.65 -16.76
CA ILE A 189 9.60 19.36 -16.20
C ILE A 189 8.85 19.13 -14.89
N VAL A 190 8.92 20.08 -13.95
CA VAL A 190 8.28 19.99 -12.63
C VAL A 190 6.76 19.94 -12.75
N ASP A 191 6.13 20.76 -13.63
CA ASP A 191 4.69 20.67 -13.88
C ASP A 191 4.26 19.27 -14.36
N ARG A 192 5.07 18.61 -15.19
CA ARG A 192 4.84 17.23 -15.65
C ARG A 192 4.91 16.26 -14.48
N GLU A 193 5.95 16.35 -13.67
CA GLU A 193 6.13 15.52 -12.50
C GLU A 193 4.99 15.68 -11.50
N MET A 194 4.64 16.90 -11.13
CA MET A 194 3.56 17.17 -10.19
C MET A 194 2.18 16.75 -10.72
N ASN A 195 1.95 16.80 -12.03
CA ASN A 195 0.73 16.28 -12.65
C ASN A 195 0.79 14.76 -12.93
N GLY A 196 1.97 14.17 -12.89
CA GLY A 196 2.15 12.71 -12.99
C GLY A 196 1.62 11.94 -11.78
N HIS A 197 1.62 12.57 -10.60
CA HIS A 197 1.14 12.02 -9.34
C HIS A 197 -0.37 12.17 -9.13
N GLY A 198 -0.87 11.54 -8.08
CA GLY A 198 -2.20 11.76 -7.52
C GLY A 198 -3.23 10.70 -7.93
N VAL A 199 -4.43 11.12 -8.34
CA VAL A 199 -5.56 10.21 -8.58
C VAL A 199 -6.21 10.48 -9.93
N SER A 200 -6.55 9.41 -10.68
CA SER A 200 -7.46 9.47 -11.84
C SER A 200 -8.85 8.98 -11.46
N CYS A 201 -9.90 9.69 -11.91
CA CYS A 201 -11.26 9.17 -12.00
C CYS A 201 -11.60 9.02 -13.47
N VAL A 202 -11.96 7.82 -13.92
CA VAL A 202 -12.16 7.49 -15.34
C VAL A 202 -13.40 6.63 -15.52
N GLU A 203 -14.38 7.10 -16.31
CA GLU A 203 -15.52 6.23 -16.68
C GLU A 203 -15.04 5.12 -17.62
N VAL A 204 -15.37 3.88 -17.26
CA VAL A 204 -15.10 2.70 -18.07
C VAL A 204 -16.40 1.95 -18.38
N ARG A 205 -16.46 1.32 -19.56
CA ARG A 205 -17.64 0.59 -20.01
C ARG A 205 -17.27 -0.68 -20.75
N LYS A 206 -18.01 -1.75 -20.48
CA LYS A 206 -17.92 -3.03 -21.19
C LYS A 206 -18.91 -3.05 -22.36
N THR A 207 -18.41 -3.20 -23.57
CA THR A 207 -19.24 -3.29 -24.78
C THR A 207 -18.79 -4.50 -25.60
N ASN A 208 -19.70 -5.40 -25.92
CA ASN A 208 -19.41 -6.63 -26.65
C ASN A 208 -18.30 -7.47 -25.98
N GLY A 209 -18.28 -7.52 -24.65
CA GLY A 209 -17.29 -8.26 -23.87
C GLY A 209 -15.93 -7.60 -23.69
N LYS A 210 -15.71 -6.40 -24.26
CA LYS A 210 -14.46 -5.63 -24.13
C LYS A 210 -14.67 -4.36 -23.32
N TRP A 211 -13.79 -4.08 -22.36
CA TRP A 211 -13.74 -2.84 -21.61
C TRP A 211 -13.05 -1.73 -22.41
N SER A 212 -13.47 -0.52 -22.20
CA SER A 212 -12.85 0.69 -22.77
C SER A 212 -13.11 1.92 -21.91
N VAL A 213 -12.20 2.88 -21.95
CA VAL A 213 -12.38 4.22 -21.37
C VAL A 213 -13.43 4.99 -22.17
N VAL A 214 -14.32 5.71 -21.49
CA VAL A 214 -15.29 6.63 -22.08
C VAL A 214 -14.71 8.03 -22.04
N LEU A 215 -14.12 8.47 -23.14
CA LEU A 215 -13.58 9.84 -23.24
C LEU A 215 -14.68 10.89 -23.09
N ASP A 216 -14.33 12.08 -22.60
CA ASP A 216 -15.22 13.21 -22.34
C ASP A 216 -16.40 12.92 -21.39
N SER A 217 -16.29 11.86 -20.60
CA SER A 217 -17.25 11.62 -19.52
C SER A 217 -17.19 12.77 -18.50
N PRO A 218 -18.34 13.25 -17.99
CA PRO A 218 -18.35 14.31 -16.97
C PRO A 218 -17.71 13.89 -15.64
N TYR A 219 -17.42 12.61 -15.46
CA TYR A 219 -16.75 12.06 -14.27
C TYR A 219 -15.24 12.05 -14.42
N ASN A 220 -14.71 12.10 -15.66
CA ASN A 220 -13.27 12.02 -15.91
C ASN A 220 -12.56 13.24 -15.37
N ARG A 221 -11.56 13.02 -14.52
CA ARG A 221 -10.69 14.08 -14.00
C ARG A 221 -9.45 13.53 -13.34
N ARG A 222 -8.49 14.44 -13.13
CA ARG A 222 -7.31 14.20 -12.30
C ARG A 222 -7.42 15.00 -10.99
N VAL A 223 -6.95 14.39 -9.93
CA VAL A 223 -6.59 15.03 -8.66
C VAL A 223 -5.07 14.97 -8.60
N THR A 224 -4.38 16.09 -8.62
CA THR A 224 -2.93 16.17 -8.73
C THR A 224 -2.32 16.95 -7.57
N VAL A 225 -1.01 17.09 -7.55
CA VAL A 225 -0.28 17.90 -6.56
C VAL A 225 -0.75 19.36 -6.54
N PHE A 226 -1.37 19.87 -7.62
CA PHE A 226 -1.93 21.23 -7.69
C PHE A 226 -3.37 21.36 -7.18
N THR A 227 -4.07 20.28 -6.90
CA THR A 227 -5.50 20.31 -6.55
C THR A 227 -5.72 20.87 -5.14
N GLU A 228 -6.55 21.91 -5.01
CA GLU A 228 -6.94 22.43 -3.68
C GLU A 228 -7.89 21.46 -2.98
N MET A 229 -7.63 21.17 -1.71
CA MET A 229 -8.37 20.25 -0.85
C MET A 229 -8.80 20.90 0.44
N GLU A 230 -9.91 20.43 1.03
CA GLU A 230 -10.37 20.85 2.36
C GLU A 230 -9.74 19.98 3.44
N MET A 231 -9.12 20.60 4.44
CA MET A 231 -8.67 19.90 5.65
C MET A 231 -9.87 19.63 6.57
N LYS A 232 -10.00 18.42 7.06
CA LYS A 232 -11.09 17.96 7.95
C LYS A 232 -10.52 17.16 9.12
N GLY A 233 -11.29 17.10 10.20
CA GLY A 233 -10.87 16.39 11.41
C GLY A 233 -9.99 17.25 12.32
N PRO A 234 -9.37 16.65 13.37
CA PRO A 234 -8.75 17.40 14.48
C PRO A 234 -7.57 18.31 14.11
N VAL A 235 -6.82 18.02 13.04
CA VAL A 235 -5.67 18.84 12.63
C VAL A 235 -6.11 20.09 11.84
N ALA A 236 -7.30 20.10 11.27
CA ALA A 236 -7.80 21.24 10.52
C ALA A 236 -7.85 22.50 11.39
N GLY A 237 -7.19 23.58 10.95
CA GLY A 237 -7.12 24.83 11.69
C GLY A 237 -6.09 24.90 12.82
N ALA A 238 -5.39 23.80 13.13
CA ALA A 238 -4.32 23.80 14.12
C ALA A 238 -3.20 24.81 13.73
N GLU A 239 -2.50 25.36 14.71
CA GLU A 239 -1.46 26.34 14.48
C GLU A 239 -0.32 25.79 13.61
N PHE A 240 0.09 24.56 13.88
CA PHE A 240 1.12 23.85 13.13
C PHE A 240 0.67 23.35 11.74
N ALA A 241 -0.61 23.56 11.36
CA ALA A 241 -1.15 23.31 10.02
C ALA A 241 -1.29 24.59 9.17
N ARG A 242 -0.94 25.75 9.72
CA ARG A 242 -1.02 27.02 9.01
C ARG A 242 0.20 27.22 8.13
N THR A 243 -0.04 27.60 6.90
CA THR A 243 1.00 27.91 5.90
C THR A 243 0.66 29.21 5.16
N ARG A 244 1.57 29.69 4.34
CA ARG A 244 1.33 30.86 3.49
C ARG A 244 0.15 30.65 2.53
N LEU A 245 -0.08 29.43 2.02
CA LEU A 245 -1.23 29.11 1.16
C LEU A 245 -2.50 28.80 1.94
N SER A 246 -2.40 28.52 3.24
CA SER A 246 -3.51 28.23 4.15
C SER A 246 -3.32 28.93 5.50
N PRO A 247 -3.50 30.27 5.57
CA PRO A 247 -3.23 31.02 6.81
C PRO A 247 -4.12 30.63 8.00
N ASP A 248 -5.26 30.01 7.74
CA ASP A 248 -6.19 29.49 8.73
C ASP A 248 -6.07 27.98 8.98
N GLY A 249 -5.19 27.27 8.21
CA GLY A 249 -5.00 25.83 8.33
C GLY A 249 -6.19 24.99 7.85
N SER A 250 -7.12 25.57 7.08
CA SER A 250 -8.36 24.91 6.64
C SER A 250 -8.25 24.16 5.32
N LYS A 251 -7.14 24.31 4.60
CA LYS A 251 -6.91 23.72 3.28
C LYS A 251 -5.45 23.36 3.07
N ARG A 252 -5.21 22.52 2.07
CA ARG A 252 -3.89 22.26 1.48
C ARG A 252 -3.98 22.10 -0.02
N PHE A 253 -2.86 21.95 -0.69
CA PHE A 253 -2.79 21.62 -2.11
C PHE A 253 -2.15 20.25 -2.31
N GLY A 254 -2.80 19.46 -3.14
CA GLY A 254 -2.28 18.20 -3.64
C GLY A 254 -2.41 17.02 -2.72
N THR A 255 -2.20 15.93 -3.36
CA THR A 255 -1.87 14.63 -2.83
C THR A 255 -0.76 14.07 -3.69
N MET A 256 0.13 13.30 -3.11
CA MET A 256 1.31 12.75 -3.76
C MET A 256 1.73 11.47 -3.06
N ASN A 257 2.47 10.63 -3.76
CA ASN A 257 2.87 9.31 -3.30
C ASN A 257 1.67 8.54 -2.74
N ASN A 258 0.64 8.42 -3.57
CA ASN A 258 -0.57 7.70 -3.22
C ASN A 258 -0.38 6.24 -3.62
N CYS A 259 -0.02 5.40 -2.65
CA CYS A 259 0.15 3.97 -2.83
C CYS A 259 -1.19 3.24 -2.75
N ALA A 260 -1.49 2.55 -1.69
CA ALA A 260 -2.72 1.82 -1.52
C ALA A 260 -3.97 2.71 -1.42
N ASN A 261 -5.13 2.09 -1.36
CA ASN A 261 -6.40 2.79 -1.31
C ASN A 261 -7.37 2.21 -0.27
N GLY A 262 -8.53 2.79 -0.23
CA GLY A 262 -9.74 2.26 0.39
C GLY A 262 -10.96 2.74 -0.38
N TYR A 263 -12.09 2.17 -0.06
CA TYR A 263 -13.38 2.63 -0.58
C TYR A 263 -14.46 2.53 0.48
N THR A 264 -15.40 3.45 0.43
CA THR A 264 -16.40 3.59 1.48
C THR A 264 -17.75 3.02 1.06
N PRO A 265 -18.57 2.58 2.01
CA PRO A 265 -19.93 2.13 1.73
C PRO A 265 -20.87 3.26 1.24
N TRP A 266 -20.42 4.51 1.31
CA TRP A 266 -21.15 5.67 0.77
C TRP A 266 -20.66 6.17 -0.58
N GLY A 267 -19.79 5.39 -1.23
CA GLY A 267 -19.39 5.58 -2.62
C GLY A 267 -18.27 6.60 -2.83
N THR A 268 -17.35 6.77 -1.88
CA THR A 268 -16.14 7.58 -2.04
C THR A 268 -14.88 6.73 -2.02
N TYR A 269 -13.83 7.25 -2.65
CA TYR A 269 -12.50 6.66 -2.71
C TYR A 269 -11.59 7.29 -1.66
N LEU A 270 -10.76 6.50 -1.03
CA LEU A 270 -9.76 6.91 -0.04
C LEU A 270 -8.37 6.66 -0.63
N ALA A 271 -7.63 7.70 -0.96
CA ALA A 271 -6.24 7.61 -1.41
C ALA A 271 -5.31 7.80 -0.21
N ALA A 272 -4.34 6.91 -0.07
CA ALA A 272 -3.39 6.88 1.04
C ALA A 272 -2.07 7.55 0.64
N GLU A 273 -1.58 8.50 1.43
CA GLU A 273 -0.26 9.12 1.23
C GLU A 273 0.80 8.34 2.00
N GLU A 274 1.77 7.78 1.31
CA GLU A 274 2.80 6.91 1.89
C GLU A 274 4.12 7.68 2.11
N ASN A 275 4.96 7.85 1.09
CA ASN A 275 6.32 8.39 1.19
C ASN A 275 6.40 9.93 1.05
N TRP A 276 5.35 10.64 1.45
CA TRP A 276 5.18 12.09 1.35
C TRP A 276 6.35 12.91 1.93
N TYR A 277 6.97 12.44 3.00
CA TYR A 277 8.02 13.14 3.75
C TYR A 277 9.33 13.33 2.95
N ALA A 278 9.57 12.47 1.97
CA ALA A 278 10.76 12.50 1.15
C ALA A 278 10.70 13.53 -0.01
N TYR A 279 9.55 14.14 -0.25
CA TYR A 279 9.39 15.16 -1.29
C TYR A 279 9.88 16.56 -0.88
N PHE A 280 10.09 16.79 0.41
CA PHE A 280 10.51 18.08 0.95
C PHE A 280 12.03 18.23 0.91
N ALA A 281 12.49 19.48 0.73
CA ALA A 281 13.90 19.81 0.88
C ALA A 281 14.35 19.58 2.33
N ALA A 282 15.50 18.94 2.51
CA ALA A 282 16.10 18.75 3.82
C ALA A 282 16.45 20.12 4.46
N LEU A 283 16.23 20.26 5.75
CA LEU A 283 16.75 21.37 6.53
C LEU A 283 18.27 21.22 6.68
N ASP A 284 19.01 22.33 6.61
CA ASP A 284 20.41 22.30 7.03
C ASP A 284 20.52 22.22 8.56
N GLY A 285 21.74 21.92 9.08
CA GLY A 285 21.93 21.75 10.52
C GLY A 285 21.53 22.97 11.35
N ALA A 286 21.73 24.20 10.84
CA ALA A 286 21.36 25.42 11.55
C ALA A 286 19.84 25.66 11.54
N GLU A 287 19.18 25.30 10.45
CA GLU A 287 17.71 25.36 10.32
C GLU A 287 17.05 24.34 11.25
N PHE A 288 17.58 23.10 11.30
CA PHE A 288 17.08 22.06 12.20
C PHE A 288 17.30 22.45 13.68
N ASP A 289 18.49 22.93 14.05
CA ASP A 289 18.82 23.38 15.42
C ASP A 289 17.99 24.59 15.88
N ALA A 290 17.41 25.35 14.94
CA ALA A 290 16.55 26.49 15.25
C ALA A 290 15.10 26.08 15.59
N LEU A 291 14.70 24.85 15.31
CA LEU A 291 13.41 24.28 15.69
C LEU A 291 13.34 24.03 17.20
N SER A 292 12.14 24.03 17.78
CA SER A 292 11.94 23.49 19.13
C SER A 292 12.24 21.99 19.17
N GLU A 293 12.59 21.42 20.34
CA GLU A 293 12.85 19.98 20.48
C GLU A 293 11.66 19.13 19.99
N LYS A 294 10.42 19.55 20.24
CA LYS A 294 9.22 18.92 19.72
C LYS A 294 9.19 18.90 18.19
N GLU A 295 9.48 20.03 17.53
CA GLU A 295 9.50 20.11 16.07
C GLU A 295 10.67 19.29 15.49
N GLN A 296 11.81 19.29 16.14
CA GLN A 296 12.94 18.42 15.78
C GLN A 296 12.55 16.95 15.87
N ALA A 297 11.87 16.54 16.96
CA ALA A 297 11.38 15.17 17.11
C ALA A 297 10.37 14.79 16.00
N TRP A 298 9.46 15.70 15.61
CA TRP A 298 8.53 15.47 14.50
C TRP A 298 9.26 15.32 13.16
N VAL A 299 10.19 16.22 12.84
CA VAL A 299 10.96 16.15 11.58
C VAL A 299 11.79 14.88 11.53
N ALA A 300 12.50 14.55 12.61
CA ALA A 300 13.38 13.39 12.67
C ALA A 300 12.62 12.06 12.64
N ARG A 301 11.53 11.93 13.43
CA ARG A 301 10.75 10.67 13.51
C ARG A 301 10.09 10.28 12.19
N TYR A 302 9.76 11.26 11.36
CA TYR A 302 9.20 11.02 10.02
C TYR A 302 10.25 11.01 8.92
N GLY A 303 11.50 11.38 9.18
CA GLY A 303 12.52 11.50 8.14
C GLY A 303 12.20 12.58 7.10
N VAL A 304 11.54 13.69 7.52
CA VAL A 304 11.18 14.76 6.58
C VAL A 304 12.43 15.35 5.94
N GLY A 305 12.47 15.40 4.61
CA GLY A 305 13.64 15.82 3.85
C GLY A 305 14.60 14.66 3.51
N ALA A 306 14.17 13.41 3.64
CA ALA A 306 14.95 12.28 3.13
C ALA A 306 15.25 12.45 1.63
N ALA A 307 16.51 12.31 1.23
CA ALA A 307 16.95 12.75 -0.09
C ALA A 307 16.49 11.84 -1.26
N TRP A 308 16.01 10.62 -0.98
CA TRP A 308 15.77 9.61 -2.02
C TRP A 308 14.61 9.95 -2.98
N ALA A 309 13.53 10.60 -2.52
CA ALA A 309 12.45 11.06 -3.37
C ALA A 309 12.41 12.60 -3.54
N TYR A 310 13.46 13.30 -3.11
CA TYR A 310 13.52 14.75 -3.23
C TYR A 310 13.57 15.17 -4.70
N ARG A 311 12.46 15.77 -5.15
CA ARG A 311 12.22 16.11 -6.55
C ARG A 311 12.71 17.52 -6.94
N GLN A 312 13.29 18.30 -6.04
CA GLN A 312 13.75 19.68 -6.29
C GLN A 312 12.66 20.61 -6.86
N TRP A 313 11.39 20.37 -6.54
CA TRP A 313 10.28 21.20 -7.01
C TRP A 313 10.34 22.62 -6.48
N ASP A 314 10.87 22.82 -5.29
CA ASP A 314 11.12 24.10 -4.63
C ASP A 314 12.08 25.02 -5.42
N ARG A 315 12.83 24.50 -6.39
CA ARG A 315 13.69 25.29 -7.29
C ARG A 315 12.91 26.14 -8.30
N VAL A 316 11.65 25.80 -8.56
CA VAL A 316 10.78 26.59 -9.45
C VAL A 316 10.18 27.77 -8.68
N PRO A 317 10.24 29.01 -9.19
CA PRO A 317 9.61 30.16 -8.54
C PRO A 317 8.08 30.03 -8.46
N GLY A 318 7.52 30.41 -7.30
CA GLY A 318 6.09 30.46 -7.05
C GLY A 318 5.66 29.58 -5.88
N ASP A 319 4.59 29.99 -5.20
CA ASP A 319 4.14 29.40 -3.93
C ASP A 319 3.79 27.89 -4.06
N GLN A 320 3.27 27.47 -5.22
CA GLN A 320 2.94 26.05 -5.47
C GLN A 320 4.15 25.12 -5.51
N TYR A 321 5.33 25.67 -5.75
CA TYR A 321 6.60 24.94 -5.80
C TYR A 321 7.43 25.18 -4.52
N ALA A 322 7.53 26.44 -4.09
CA ALA A 322 8.29 26.85 -2.91
C ALA A 322 7.82 26.13 -1.62
N ARG A 323 6.58 25.64 -1.59
CA ARG A 323 6.02 24.89 -0.44
C ARG A 323 6.73 23.58 -0.13
N PHE A 324 7.52 23.06 -1.05
CA PHE A 324 8.35 21.88 -0.83
C PHE A 324 9.69 22.17 -0.10
N SER A 325 9.90 23.44 0.31
CA SER A 325 10.95 23.81 1.26
C SER A 325 10.33 24.23 2.58
N ILE A 326 10.61 23.49 3.65
CA ILE A 326 10.08 23.76 5.00
C ILE A 326 10.98 24.67 5.84
N ALA A 327 11.97 25.33 5.22
CA ALA A 327 12.82 26.30 5.89
C ALA A 327 12.04 27.52 6.38
N ALA A 328 12.30 27.97 7.60
CA ALA A 328 11.67 29.14 8.18
C ALA A 328 12.29 30.44 7.60
N THR A 329 11.66 31.00 6.56
CA THR A 329 12.16 32.19 5.85
C THR A 329 11.38 33.47 6.17
N GLY A 330 10.18 33.38 6.73
CA GLY A 330 9.32 34.48 7.15
C GLY A 330 9.30 34.68 8.67
N ALA A 331 8.65 35.74 9.13
CA ALA A 331 8.48 36.03 10.54
C ALA A 331 7.47 35.10 11.24
N SER A 332 6.59 34.45 10.46
CA SER A 332 5.55 33.53 10.93
C SER A 332 5.28 32.42 9.93
N ALA A 333 4.65 31.36 10.37
CA ALA A 333 4.25 30.23 9.51
C ALA A 333 3.28 30.63 8.38
N THR A 334 2.58 31.76 8.49
CA THR A 334 1.72 32.30 7.42
C THR A 334 2.46 33.13 6.38
N GLU A 335 3.77 33.32 6.55
CA GLU A 335 4.64 34.02 5.61
C GLU A 335 5.58 33.09 4.86
N ASP A 336 5.65 31.81 5.26
CA ASP A 336 6.47 30.77 4.63
C ASP A 336 5.74 29.39 4.64
N PHE A 337 6.48 28.32 4.43
CA PHE A 337 5.98 26.95 4.32
C PHE A 337 6.55 25.99 5.36
N ARG A 338 7.11 26.50 6.49
CA ARG A 338 7.70 25.67 7.54
C ARG A 338 6.79 24.55 8.05
N ASN A 339 5.47 24.71 7.93
CA ASN A 339 4.45 23.77 8.37
C ASN A 339 3.88 22.91 7.22
N GLU A 340 4.35 23.07 5.98
CA GLU A 340 3.73 22.36 4.84
C GLU A 340 3.80 20.82 4.99
N ALA A 341 4.90 20.29 5.51
CA ALA A 341 5.04 18.85 5.76
C ALA A 341 4.01 18.33 6.78
N ASN A 342 3.49 19.17 7.68
CA ASN A 342 2.54 18.77 8.72
C ASN A 342 1.13 18.56 8.20
N VAL A 343 0.82 18.98 6.97
CA VAL A 343 -0.49 18.79 6.35
C VAL A 343 -0.54 17.63 5.36
N HIS A 344 0.58 16.90 5.19
CA HIS A 344 0.70 15.69 4.37
C HIS A 344 0.84 14.43 5.23
N GLY A 345 0.68 13.24 4.62
CA GLY A 345 0.72 11.96 5.31
C GLY A 345 -0.63 11.57 5.93
N TYR A 346 -1.72 11.92 5.28
CA TYR A 346 -3.09 11.59 5.68
C TYR A 346 -3.85 10.94 4.53
N ILE A 347 -5.03 10.44 4.83
CA ILE A 347 -5.96 9.92 3.83
C ILE A 347 -6.67 11.06 3.11
N THR A 348 -6.69 10.99 1.77
CA THR A 348 -7.45 11.91 0.90
C THR A 348 -8.72 11.24 0.40
N GLU A 349 -9.90 11.78 0.76
CA GLU A 349 -11.19 11.28 0.27
C GLU A 349 -11.62 12.02 -0.99
N VAL A 350 -11.97 11.24 -2.04
CA VAL A 350 -12.41 11.71 -3.35
C VAL A 350 -13.80 11.14 -3.66
N ASP A 351 -14.75 12.01 -4.05
CA ASP A 351 -16.09 11.57 -4.51
C ASP A 351 -16.09 11.43 -6.04
N PRO A 352 -16.08 10.21 -6.60
CA PRO A 352 -16.01 10.01 -8.04
C PRO A 352 -17.29 10.47 -8.78
N PHE A 353 -18.43 10.53 -8.09
CA PHE A 353 -19.73 10.85 -8.67
C PHE A 353 -20.04 12.35 -8.67
N ARG A 354 -19.30 13.17 -7.90
CA ARG A 354 -19.52 14.60 -7.74
C ARG A 354 -18.25 15.40 -8.05
N PRO A 355 -17.83 15.46 -9.33
CA PRO A 355 -16.53 16.00 -9.75
C PRO A 355 -16.31 17.48 -9.40
N ALA A 356 -17.36 18.24 -9.14
CA ALA A 356 -17.27 19.64 -8.72
C ALA A 356 -16.93 19.83 -7.23
N GLN A 357 -16.99 18.79 -6.42
CA GLN A 357 -16.61 18.84 -5.01
C GLN A 357 -15.09 18.73 -4.88
N LYS A 358 -14.52 19.52 -3.98
CA LYS A 358 -13.10 19.41 -3.63
C LYS A 358 -12.86 18.13 -2.82
N PRO A 359 -11.74 17.44 -3.04
CA PRO A 359 -11.33 16.35 -2.16
C PRO A 359 -11.15 16.83 -0.71
N ARG A 360 -11.21 15.89 0.22
CA ARG A 360 -11.07 16.17 1.65
C ARG A 360 -9.94 15.36 2.25
N VAL A 361 -9.13 16.03 3.07
CA VAL A 361 -8.05 15.40 3.83
C VAL A 361 -8.59 15.00 5.19
N ARG A 362 -8.56 13.71 5.51
CA ARG A 362 -9.14 13.10 6.71
C ARG A 362 -8.08 12.91 7.79
N THR A 363 -7.89 13.93 8.63
CA THR A 363 -6.79 13.96 9.58
C THR A 363 -7.01 13.13 10.86
N ALA A 364 -8.21 12.63 11.08
CA ALA A 364 -8.50 11.75 12.22
C ALA A 364 -7.85 10.36 12.11
N PHE A 365 -7.37 10.01 10.92
CA PHE A 365 -6.60 8.76 10.70
C PHE A 365 -5.17 8.81 11.23
N GLY A 366 -4.69 9.98 11.71
CA GLY A 366 -3.29 10.17 12.07
C GLY A 366 -2.38 10.39 10.87
N ARG A 367 -1.14 10.80 11.13
CA ARG A 367 -0.12 11.06 10.12
C ARG A 367 0.95 9.96 10.18
N PHE A 368 1.11 9.23 9.07
CA PHE A 368 2.14 8.20 8.86
C PHE A 368 2.23 7.85 7.37
N SER A 369 3.00 6.82 6.99
CA SER A 369 3.07 6.29 5.63
C SER A 369 1.91 5.34 5.40
N HIS A 370 0.76 5.88 5.00
CA HIS A 370 -0.48 5.10 4.89
C HIS A 370 -0.43 4.09 3.75
N GLU A 371 -0.55 2.81 4.11
CA GLU A 371 -0.81 1.69 3.20
C GLU A 371 -2.28 1.29 3.22
N GLY A 372 -3.08 2.14 2.57
CA GLY A 372 -4.50 1.99 2.41
C GLY A 372 -5.35 2.48 3.59
N ALA A 373 -6.65 2.35 3.38
CA ALA A 373 -7.68 2.64 4.37
C ALA A 373 -8.83 1.63 4.21
N TRP A 374 -8.63 0.44 4.76
CA TRP A 374 -9.45 -0.75 4.52
C TRP A 374 -10.68 -0.77 5.42
N VAL A 375 -11.83 -0.46 4.84
CA VAL A 375 -13.11 -0.37 5.56
C VAL A 375 -13.62 -1.76 5.88
N ALA A 376 -13.81 -2.06 7.17
CA ALA A 376 -14.45 -3.29 7.61
C ALA A 376 -15.95 -3.32 7.20
N PRO A 377 -16.55 -4.51 7.01
CA PRO A 377 -17.96 -4.62 6.67
C PRO A 377 -18.86 -3.89 7.66
N VAL A 378 -19.57 -2.86 7.18
CA VAL A 378 -20.38 -2.01 8.03
C VAL A 378 -21.67 -2.70 8.47
N LYS A 379 -22.07 -2.44 9.72
CA LYS A 379 -23.34 -2.93 10.29
C LYS A 379 -24.16 -1.74 10.80
N ALA A 380 -25.45 -1.69 10.48
CA ALA A 380 -26.33 -0.62 10.93
C ALA A 380 -26.29 -0.47 12.46
N GLY A 381 -26.08 0.74 12.95
CA GLY A 381 -25.98 1.05 14.37
C GLY A 381 -24.65 0.72 15.05
N GLN A 382 -23.63 0.26 14.28
CA GLN A 382 -22.26 0.04 14.75
C GLN A 382 -21.32 1.11 14.20
N PRO A 383 -20.20 1.43 14.84
CA PRO A 383 -19.18 2.31 14.29
C PRO A 383 -18.65 1.82 12.93
N VAL A 384 -18.18 2.75 12.10
CA VAL A 384 -17.35 2.44 10.93
C VAL A 384 -15.92 2.20 11.41
N VAL A 385 -15.32 1.10 11.00
CA VAL A 385 -13.96 0.73 11.37
C VAL A 385 -13.08 0.62 10.13
N ILE A 386 -11.87 1.14 10.21
CA ILE A 386 -10.92 1.21 9.09
C ILE A 386 -9.53 0.82 9.59
N TYR A 387 -8.86 -0.04 8.84
CA TYR A 387 -7.52 -0.51 9.11
C TYR A 387 -6.52 0.14 8.15
N SER A 388 -5.29 0.44 8.61
CA SER A 388 -4.23 1.07 7.81
C SER A 388 -2.86 0.61 8.29
N GLY A 389 -2.03 0.06 7.39
CA GLY A 389 -0.61 -0.20 7.61
C GLY A 389 0.19 1.11 7.55
N ASP A 390 1.37 1.12 8.16
CA ASP A 390 2.37 2.20 8.08
C ASP A 390 3.63 1.62 7.44
N ASP A 391 3.76 1.75 6.10
CA ASP A 391 4.88 1.14 5.41
C ASP A 391 6.19 1.86 5.69
N SER A 392 6.86 1.32 6.64
CA SER A 392 8.29 1.52 6.89
C SER A 392 8.76 0.44 7.84
N ARG A 393 10.06 0.20 7.88
CA ARG A 393 10.62 -0.82 8.78
C ARG A 393 10.42 -0.43 10.23
N ARG A 394 9.87 -1.39 11.02
CA ARG A 394 9.56 -1.24 12.44
C ARG A 394 8.42 -0.28 12.73
N GLU A 395 7.58 0.04 11.74
CA GLU A 395 6.37 0.82 11.94
C GLU A 395 5.18 -0.10 12.25
N TYR A 396 3.98 0.46 12.31
CA TYR A 396 2.89 -0.08 13.09
C TYR A 396 1.64 -0.36 12.24
N MET A 397 0.76 -1.20 12.81
CA MET A 397 -0.60 -1.38 12.30
C MET A 397 -1.58 -0.52 13.07
N TYR A 398 -2.40 0.28 12.37
CA TYR A 398 -3.38 1.18 12.96
C TYR A 398 -4.82 0.76 12.66
N LYS A 399 -5.73 1.18 13.56
CA LYS A 399 -7.18 1.01 13.42
C LYS A 399 -7.90 2.29 13.79
N TYR A 400 -8.74 2.80 12.90
CA TYR A 400 -9.65 3.92 13.18
C TYR A 400 -11.05 3.42 13.46
N VAL A 401 -11.70 3.95 14.50
CA VAL A 401 -13.09 3.65 14.88
C VAL A 401 -13.88 4.96 14.95
N SER A 402 -14.90 5.11 14.10
CA SER A 402 -15.71 6.33 14.05
C SER A 402 -16.52 6.56 15.32
N ALA A 403 -16.71 7.82 15.72
CA ALA A 403 -17.61 8.20 16.82
C ALA A 403 -19.09 7.98 16.46
N ALA A 404 -19.44 8.16 15.19
CA ALA A 404 -20.79 7.98 14.69
C ALA A 404 -21.06 6.52 14.29
N ALA A 405 -22.24 6.02 14.62
CA ALA A 405 -22.72 4.72 14.17
C ALA A 405 -23.23 4.79 12.72
N TRP A 406 -22.96 3.74 11.93
CA TRP A 406 -23.37 3.62 10.54
C TRP A 406 -24.90 3.64 10.39
N ASP A 407 -25.38 4.52 9.52
CA ASP A 407 -26.76 4.58 9.06
C ASP A 407 -26.83 4.20 7.57
N PRO A 408 -27.50 3.12 7.19
CA PRO A 408 -27.65 2.72 5.79
C PRO A 408 -28.28 3.80 4.87
N ALA A 409 -28.98 4.78 5.45
CA ALA A 409 -29.50 5.93 4.69
C ALA A 409 -28.40 6.80 4.08
N ASP A 410 -27.16 6.72 4.59
CA ASP A 410 -26.00 7.48 4.11
C ASP A 410 -25.26 6.81 2.95
N ALA A 411 -25.71 5.64 2.47
CA ALA A 411 -25.00 4.81 1.46
C ALA A 411 -24.65 5.51 0.14
N ASN A 412 -25.25 6.65 -0.18
CA ASN A 412 -24.94 7.47 -1.36
C ASN A 412 -24.71 8.96 -1.03
N ALA A 413 -24.39 9.27 0.23
CA ALA A 413 -24.25 10.65 0.66
C ALA A 413 -22.88 11.28 0.27
N GLY A 414 -21.93 10.48 -0.22
CA GLY A 414 -20.61 10.96 -0.66
C GLY A 414 -19.84 11.63 0.48
N LEU A 415 -19.13 12.74 0.19
CA LEU A 415 -18.29 13.43 1.17
C LEU A 415 -19.05 13.90 2.43
N VAL A 416 -20.37 14.07 2.36
CA VAL A 416 -21.18 14.42 3.55
C VAL A 416 -21.23 13.28 4.56
N ALA A 417 -21.30 12.03 4.08
CA ALA A 417 -21.14 10.87 4.94
C ALA A 417 -19.72 10.79 5.50
N GLY A 418 -18.71 11.08 4.65
CA GLY A 418 -17.33 11.19 5.11
C GLY A 418 -17.15 12.17 6.28
N ASP A 419 -17.76 13.34 6.24
CA ASP A 419 -17.73 14.31 7.37
C ASP A 419 -18.32 13.73 8.65
N LYS A 420 -19.33 12.89 8.53
CA LYS A 420 -19.97 12.25 9.68
C LYS A 420 -19.14 11.11 10.28
N TYR A 421 -18.46 10.32 9.43
CA TYR A 421 -17.83 9.07 9.86
C TYR A 421 -16.31 9.15 9.96
N LEU A 422 -15.65 10.11 9.26
CA LEU A 422 -14.20 10.15 9.15
C LEU A 422 -13.54 11.35 9.84
N ASP A 423 -14.33 12.32 10.35
CA ASP A 423 -13.78 13.51 11.01
C ASP A 423 -13.64 13.33 12.52
N GLU A 424 -14.51 12.52 13.14
CA GLU A 424 -14.53 12.26 14.58
C GLU A 424 -14.50 10.76 14.87
N GLY A 425 -13.52 10.33 15.65
CA GLY A 425 -13.32 8.94 16.05
C GLY A 425 -12.05 8.77 16.88
N THR A 426 -11.70 7.54 17.13
CA THR A 426 -10.49 7.17 17.87
C THR A 426 -9.56 6.39 16.97
N LEU A 427 -8.30 6.81 16.88
CA LEU A 427 -7.22 6.06 16.27
C LEU A 427 -6.60 5.14 17.34
N TYR A 428 -6.35 3.91 16.96
CA TYR A 428 -5.68 2.90 17.78
C TYR A 428 -4.45 2.37 17.06
N VAL A 429 -3.51 1.83 17.84
CA VAL A 429 -2.34 1.10 17.33
C VAL A 429 -2.30 -0.30 17.95
N ALA A 430 -1.81 -1.29 17.18
CA ALA A 430 -1.81 -2.70 17.56
C ALA A 430 -0.65 -3.06 18.51
N VAL A 431 -0.95 -3.91 19.48
CA VAL A 431 0.04 -4.67 20.28
C VAL A 431 -0.27 -6.15 20.12
N PHE A 432 0.68 -6.91 19.58
CA PHE A 432 0.62 -8.37 19.44
C PHE A 432 1.35 -9.03 20.59
N ASN A 433 0.68 -9.92 21.31
CA ASN A 433 1.26 -10.63 22.47
C ASN A 433 1.78 -12.01 22.08
N GLU A 434 2.77 -12.50 22.81
CA GLU A 434 3.41 -13.81 22.60
C GLU A 434 2.47 -15.02 22.72
N ASP A 435 1.29 -14.85 23.32
CA ASP A 435 0.31 -15.92 23.55
C ASP A 435 -0.76 -16.04 22.44
N GLY A 436 -0.61 -15.32 21.32
CA GLY A 436 -1.56 -15.31 20.22
C GLY A 436 -2.74 -14.36 20.43
N THR A 437 -2.74 -13.58 21.52
CA THR A 437 -3.70 -12.50 21.74
C THR A 437 -3.13 -11.16 21.30
N GLY A 438 -3.97 -10.15 21.17
CA GLY A 438 -3.52 -8.79 20.91
C GLY A 438 -4.48 -7.75 21.50
N SER A 439 -4.01 -6.51 21.51
CA SER A 439 -4.82 -5.39 22.00
C SER A 439 -4.61 -4.12 21.19
N TRP A 440 -5.61 -3.28 21.16
CA TRP A 440 -5.59 -1.98 20.52
C TRP A 440 -5.41 -0.88 21.56
N LYS A 441 -4.31 -0.13 21.45
CA LYS A 441 -4.00 1.02 22.33
C LYS A 441 -4.52 2.31 21.70
N ALA A 442 -5.34 3.05 22.43
CA ALA A 442 -5.91 4.30 21.92
C ALA A 442 -4.86 5.41 21.85
N LEU A 443 -4.74 6.06 20.71
CA LEU A 443 -3.96 7.28 20.48
C LEU A 443 -4.87 8.50 20.74
N SER A 444 -5.18 8.71 22.00
CA SER A 444 -6.07 9.78 22.49
C SER A 444 -5.31 10.64 23.50
N ILE A 445 -5.51 11.96 23.43
CA ILE A 445 -4.95 12.90 24.40
C ILE A 445 -5.39 12.57 25.87
N ASP A 446 -6.50 11.86 26.02
CA ASP A 446 -6.99 11.39 27.32
C ASP A 446 -6.31 10.09 27.78
N ASN A 447 -5.48 9.46 26.95
CA ASN A 447 -4.71 8.28 27.35
C ASN A 447 -3.60 8.70 28.33
N PRO A 448 -3.61 8.19 29.59
CA PRO A 448 -2.62 8.59 30.60
C PRO A 448 -1.18 8.19 30.23
N GLU A 449 -0.96 7.24 29.34
CA GLU A 449 0.39 6.86 28.84
C GLU A 449 0.99 7.99 28.00
N LEU A 450 0.19 8.82 27.33
CA LEU A 450 0.63 9.96 26.53
C LEU A 450 0.79 11.25 27.34
N ALA A 451 0.48 11.24 28.64
CA ALA A 451 0.55 12.43 29.47
C ALA A 451 1.96 12.80 29.88
N GLY A 452 2.23 14.11 30.01
CA GLY A 452 3.51 14.64 30.46
C GLY A 452 4.58 14.67 29.39
N THR A 453 5.82 14.95 29.80
CA THR A 453 6.98 15.00 28.90
C THR A 453 7.42 13.59 28.51
N GLN A 454 7.55 13.36 27.22
CA GLN A 454 8.08 12.17 26.59
C GLN A 454 9.47 12.47 26.02
N SER A 455 10.21 11.44 25.61
CA SER A 455 11.54 11.60 25.05
C SER A 455 11.70 10.75 23.79
N TYR A 456 12.23 11.33 22.73
CA TYR A 456 12.57 10.68 21.48
C TYR A 456 14.10 10.59 21.34
N GLN A 457 14.61 9.39 21.13
CA GLN A 457 16.06 9.19 20.93
C GLN A 457 16.45 9.57 19.50
N LEU A 458 17.15 10.70 19.36
CA LEU A 458 17.59 11.21 18.06
C LEU A 458 18.83 10.44 17.55
N ASP A 459 19.79 10.18 18.45
CA ASP A 459 21.01 9.40 18.21
C ASP A 459 21.52 8.77 19.52
N GLU A 460 22.67 8.08 19.51
CA GLU A 460 23.23 7.40 20.70
C GLU A 460 23.45 8.33 21.91
N SER A 461 23.58 9.64 21.70
CA SER A 461 23.98 10.62 22.71
C SER A 461 22.92 11.68 22.98
N ASN A 462 21.96 11.86 22.08
CA ASN A 462 21.00 12.95 22.11
C ASN A 462 19.56 12.43 22.13
N SER A 463 18.76 12.95 23.04
CA SER A 463 17.32 12.76 23.07
C SER A 463 16.63 14.13 23.03
N LEU A 464 15.43 14.14 22.45
CA LEU A 464 14.59 15.32 22.30
C LEU A 464 13.35 15.16 23.16
N ASP A 465 13.07 16.14 23.99
CA ASP A 465 11.89 16.15 24.85
C ASP A 465 10.68 16.73 24.09
N PHE A 466 9.54 16.06 24.19
CA PHE A 466 8.28 16.51 23.63
C PHE A 466 7.09 16.19 24.53
N ASP A 467 5.96 16.80 24.26
CA ASP A 467 4.70 16.53 24.93
C ASP A 467 3.53 16.68 23.95
N PHE A 468 2.39 16.11 24.29
CA PHE A 468 1.17 16.30 23.50
C PHE A 468 0.25 17.27 24.25
N GLN A 469 -0.18 18.35 23.59
CA GLN A 469 -1.03 19.40 24.16
C GLN A 469 -2.48 19.32 23.63
N SER A 470 -2.73 18.54 22.59
CA SER A 470 -4.04 18.40 21.96
C SER A 470 -4.17 17.07 21.19
N GLN A 471 -5.41 16.68 20.90
CA GLN A 471 -5.65 15.53 20.02
C GLN A 471 -5.06 15.75 18.62
N ALA A 472 -5.02 16.99 18.14
CA ALA A 472 -4.40 17.32 16.86
C ALA A 472 -2.91 16.99 16.85
N GLU A 473 -2.18 17.27 17.94
CA GLU A 473 -0.76 16.93 18.05
C GLU A 473 -0.53 15.42 18.15
N VAL A 474 -1.36 14.68 18.89
CA VAL A 474 -1.31 13.22 18.96
C VAL A 474 -1.43 12.61 17.55
N LEU A 475 -2.41 13.08 16.77
CA LEU A 475 -2.65 12.56 15.41
C LEU A 475 -1.60 13.02 14.40
N ALA A 476 -1.11 14.27 14.49
CA ALA A 476 -0.02 14.75 13.65
C ALA A 476 1.32 14.08 13.96
N SER A 477 1.43 13.41 15.11
CA SER A 477 2.63 12.69 15.57
C SER A 477 2.27 11.24 15.94
N ALA A 478 1.42 10.58 15.14
CA ALA A 478 0.89 9.25 15.44
C ALA A 478 1.99 8.21 15.68
N ARG A 479 3.12 8.28 14.94
CA ARG A 479 4.30 7.40 15.17
C ARG A 479 4.89 7.60 16.55
N LEU A 480 5.12 8.84 17.00
CA LEU A 480 5.62 9.12 18.35
C LEU A 480 4.63 8.69 19.43
N ALA A 481 3.33 8.87 19.21
CA ALA A 481 2.31 8.39 20.14
C ALA A 481 2.28 6.86 20.23
N ALA A 482 2.45 6.17 19.11
CA ALA A 482 2.55 4.71 19.04
C ALA A 482 3.82 4.18 19.74
N ASP A 483 4.97 4.86 19.56
CA ASP A 483 6.21 4.56 20.29
C ASP A 483 5.98 4.60 21.81
N VAL A 484 5.33 5.65 22.30
CA VAL A 484 5.08 5.86 23.73
C VAL A 484 4.16 4.80 24.34
N VAL A 485 3.11 4.38 23.64
CA VAL A 485 2.18 3.35 24.16
C VAL A 485 2.68 1.91 23.93
N GLY A 486 3.87 1.74 23.36
CA GLY A 486 4.51 0.45 23.17
C GLY A 486 3.82 -0.43 22.13
N ALA A 487 3.53 0.14 20.97
CA ALA A 487 3.04 -0.62 19.82
C ALA A 487 4.05 -1.69 19.35
N THR A 488 3.58 -2.78 18.75
CA THR A 488 4.46 -3.83 18.21
C THR A 488 5.07 -3.39 16.88
N PRO A 489 6.41 -3.24 16.80
CA PRO A 489 7.07 -2.88 15.54
C PRO A 489 7.01 -4.04 14.54
N MET A 490 6.57 -3.76 13.30
CA MET A 490 6.32 -4.75 12.26
C MET A 490 7.34 -4.66 11.11
N ASP A 491 7.40 -5.69 10.27
CA ASP A 491 8.31 -5.80 9.13
C ASP A 491 7.70 -5.16 7.87
N ARG A 492 7.57 -3.83 7.83
CA ARG A 492 6.91 -3.05 6.77
C ARG A 492 5.44 -3.46 6.60
N PRO A 493 4.52 -2.88 7.39
CA PRO A 493 3.09 -3.13 7.26
C PRO A 493 2.51 -2.49 5.99
N GLU A 494 2.19 -3.31 5.02
CA GLU A 494 1.62 -2.94 3.72
C GLU A 494 0.09 -2.99 3.76
N TRP A 495 -0.52 -3.56 2.71
CA TRP A 495 -1.96 -3.63 2.57
C TRP A 495 -2.61 -4.52 3.61
N ALA A 496 -3.73 -4.07 4.14
CA ALA A 496 -4.65 -4.93 4.88
C ALA A 496 -5.82 -5.36 3.98
N ALA A 497 -6.51 -6.43 4.39
CA ALA A 497 -7.76 -6.86 3.76
C ALA A 497 -8.69 -7.44 4.81
N VAL A 498 -10.00 -7.22 4.66
CA VAL A 498 -11.00 -7.75 5.60
C VAL A 498 -11.86 -8.79 4.88
N ASN A 499 -11.94 -9.98 5.41
CA ASN A 499 -12.79 -11.02 4.86
C ASN A 499 -14.27 -10.71 5.15
N PRO A 500 -15.10 -10.45 4.12
CA PRO A 500 -16.48 -10.05 4.31
C PRO A 500 -17.38 -11.16 4.85
N LEU A 501 -16.91 -12.42 4.83
CA LEU A 501 -17.70 -13.57 5.28
C LEU A 501 -17.55 -13.86 6.77
N ASN A 502 -16.33 -13.75 7.31
CA ASN A 502 -16.03 -14.12 8.70
C ASN A 502 -15.48 -12.96 9.55
N GLY A 503 -15.06 -11.85 8.92
CA GLY A 503 -14.51 -10.66 9.58
C GLY A 503 -13.02 -10.77 9.94
N ASP A 504 -12.32 -11.84 9.54
CA ASP A 504 -10.88 -11.93 9.73
C ASP A 504 -10.17 -10.85 8.94
N VAL A 505 -9.14 -10.24 9.53
CA VAL A 505 -8.34 -9.18 8.93
C VAL A 505 -6.95 -9.72 8.63
N TYR A 506 -6.42 -9.42 7.46
CA TYR A 506 -5.12 -9.82 6.97
C TYR A 506 -4.25 -8.58 6.80
N LEU A 507 -2.94 -8.71 7.02
CA LEU A 507 -1.95 -7.66 6.82
C LEU A 507 -0.71 -8.27 6.17
N ALA A 508 -0.26 -7.70 5.06
CA ALA A 508 1.03 -8.03 4.48
C ALA A 508 2.15 -7.35 5.27
N LEU A 509 3.19 -8.12 5.56
CA LEU A 509 4.45 -7.67 6.13
C LEU A 509 5.53 -8.02 5.12
N THR A 510 5.94 -7.03 4.33
CA THR A 510 6.59 -7.32 3.04
C THR A 510 8.01 -7.83 3.18
N ASN A 511 8.83 -7.24 4.03
CA ASN A 511 10.17 -7.76 4.32
C ASN A 511 10.87 -7.03 5.49
N GLY A 512 11.93 -7.65 5.99
CA GLY A 512 12.88 -7.08 6.92
C GLY A 512 14.33 -7.24 6.42
N ASN A 513 15.28 -6.74 7.18
CA ASN A 513 16.72 -6.94 6.95
C ASN A 513 17.49 -7.09 8.25
N ALA A 514 18.77 -7.47 8.18
CA ALA A 514 19.61 -7.70 9.36
C ALA A 514 19.80 -6.45 10.25
N GLY A 515 19.59 -5.26 9.71
CA GLY A 515 19.71 -4.01 10.48
C GLY A 515 18.51 -3.69 11.33
N ASN A 516 17.31 -4.01 10.84
CA ASN A 516 16.06 -3.67 11.52
C ASN A 516 15.33 -4.87 12.14
N ARG A 517 15.70 -6.10 11.82
CA ARG A 517 15.20 -7.33 12.47
C ARG A 517 16.35 -8.30 12.75
N PRO A 518 17.28 -7.95 13.69
CA PRO A 518 18.34 -8.85 14.11
C PRO A 518 17.79 -10.01 14.94
N ALA A 519 18.63 -11.02 15.20
CA ALA A 519 18.21 -12.24 15.91
C ALA A 519 17.81 -11.99 17.37
N ASP A 520 18.25 -10.93 18.00
CA ASP A 520 17.92 -10.54 19.38
C ASP A 520 16.67 -9.64 19.51
N ASP A 521 15.99 -9.32 18.37
CA ASP A 521 14.81 -8.47 18.32
C ASP A 521 13.62 -9.18 17.64
N LEU A 522 13.43 -10.46 17.95
CA LEU A 522 12.30 -11.25 17.44
C LEU A 522 11.17 -11.30 18.46
N ASP A 523 9.95 -11.33 17.94
CA ASP A 523 8.72 -11.57 18.69
C ASP A 523 7.81 -12.57 17.97
N GLY A 524 6.70 -12.97 18.58
CA GLY A 524 5.78 -13.96 18.00
C GLY A 524 5.16 -13.49 16.68
N ALA A 525 4.91 -12.20 16.50
CA ALA A 525 4.35 -11.63 15.28
C ALA A 525 5.42 -11.44 14.18
N ASN A 526 6.70 -11.30 14.57
CA ASN A 526 7.86 -11.14 13.68
C ASN A 526 8.95 -12.17 14.02
N PRO A 527 8.71 -13.47 13.74
CA PRO A 527 9.57 -14.55 14.26
C PRO A 527 10.81 -14.85 13.41
N ARG A 528 11.04 -14.11 12.33
CA ARG A 528 12.17 -14.33 11.42
C ARG A 528 13.20 -13.23 11.50
N ALA A 529 14.43 -13.57 11.90
CA ALA A 529 15.56 -12.67 11.68
C ALA A 529 15.76 -12.41 10.17
N VAL A 530 16.02 -11.15 9.82
CA VAL A 530 16.19 -10.70 8.43
C VAL A 530 14.93 -10.77 7.57
N ASN A 531 13.97 -11.60 7.86
CA ASN A 531 12.68 -11.80 7.16
C ASN A 531 12.63 -11.35 5.68
N ALA A 532 13.57 -11.82 4.87
CA ALA A 532 13.79 -11.31 3.51
C ALA A 532 12.63 -11.59 2.53
N ASN A 533 11.75 -12.54 2.86
CA ASN A 533 10.64 -12.93 2.00
C ASN A 533 9.27 -12.48 2.56
N GLY A 534 9.26 -11.85 3.74
CA GLY A 534 8.04 -11.38 4.34
C GLY A 534 7.09 -12.48 4.82
N HIS A 535 5.94 -12.08 5.28
CA HIS A 535 4.84 -12.95 5.70
C HIS A 535 3.52 -12.18 5.73
N ILE A 536 2.42 -12.90 5.88
CA ILE A 536 1.10 -12.32 6.07
C ILE A 536 0.60 -12.74 7.44
N ILE A 537 0.29 -11.76 8.31
CA ILE A 537 -0.37 -11.98 9.60
C ILE A 537 -1.87 -11.78 9.45
N ARG A 538 -2.67 -12.49 10.24
CA ARG A 538 -4.12 -12.26 10.30
C ARG A 538 -4.62 -12.25 11.74
N TRP A 539 -5.74 -11.58 11.96
CA TRP A 539 -6.38 -11.57 13.27
C TRP A 539 -7.89 -11.54 13.17
N LYS A 540 -8.52 -11.90 14.28
CA LYS A 540 -9.96 -11.84 14.48
C LYS A 540 -10.26 -11.02 15.72
N GLU A 541 -11.06 -10.00 15.54
CA GLU A 541 -11.50 -9.14 16.64
C GLU A 541 -12.42 -9.90 17.61
N ASP A 542 -12.34 -9.58 18.91
CA ASP A 542 -13.19 -10.16 19.93
C ASP A 542 -14.69 -10.08 19.56
N ASN A 543 -15.40 -11.20 19.68
CA ASN A 543 -16.81 -11.32 19.34
C ASN A 543 -17.16 -10.97 17.89
N ALA A 544 -16.18 -10.99 16.97
CA ALA A 544 -16.32 -10.51 15.59
C ALA A 544 -16.88 -9.07 15.52
N ASP A 545 -16.48 -8.23 16.49
CA ASP A 545 -16.79 -6.80 16.55
C ASP A 545 -15.52 -6.00 16.21
N HIS A 546 -15.46 -5.42 15.01
CA HIS A 546 -14.30 -4.64 14.58
C HIS A 546 -13.99 -3.43 15.49
N ALA A 547 -14.94 -2.97 16.30
CA ALA A 547 -14.72 -1.92 17.30
C ALA A 547 -14.15 -2.44 18.65
N ALA A 548 -13.96 -3.76 18.82
CA ALA A 548 -13.34 -4.33 20.01
C ALA A 548 -11.91 -3.82 20.20
N THR A 549 -11.42 -3.88 21.43
CA THR A 549 -10.06 -3.45 21.79
C THR A 549 -9.11 -4.62 22.05
N ALA A 550 -9.54 -5.85 21.78
CA ALA A 550 -8.75 -7.06 21.87
C ALA A 550 -9.04 -7.97 20.67
N PHE A 551 -8.07 -8.82 20.31
CA PHE A 551 -8.14 -9.75 19.20
C PHE A 551 -7.29 -11.00 19.45
N GLU A 552 -7.54 -12.05 18.66
CA GLU A 552 -6.67 -13.23 18.52
C GLU A 552 -6.01 -13.22 17.17
N TRP A 553 -4.77 -13.70 17.04
CA TRP A 553 -3.99 -13.66 15.81
C TRP A 553 -3.18 -14.92 15.55
N ASP A 554 -2.86 -15.15 14.28
CA ASP A 554 -1.84 -16.09 13.81
C ASP A 554 -1.13 -15.56 12.56
N ILE A 555 -0.04 -16.16 12.17
CA ILE A 555 0.61 -15.91 10.89
C ILE A 555 -0.09 -16.77 9.84
N PHE A 556 -0.72 -16.11 8.86
CA PHE A 556 -1.45 -16.77 7.79
C PHE A 556 -0.52 -17.56 6.87
N LEU A 557 0.52 -16.92 6.34
CA LEU A 557 1.51 -17.50 5.43
C LEU A 557 2.87 -16.84 5.58
N PHE A 558 3.93 -17.62 5.50
CA PHE A 558 5.28 -17.12 5.32
C PHE A 558 5.68 -17.15 3.84
N GLY A 559 6.25 -16.04 3.33
CA GLY A 559 6.94 -16.03 2.05
C GLY A 559 8.21 -16.88 2.08
N SER A 560 8.49 -17.61 1.00
CA SER A 560 9.69 -18.47 0.86
C SER A 560 9.83 -18.97 -0.56
N SER A 561 11.04 -19.37 -0.97
CA SER A 561 11.22 -20.23 -2.14
C SER A 561 10.84 -21.68 -1.82
N ALA A 562 10.42 -22.41 -2.85
CA ALA A 562 10.03 -23.81 -2.74
C ALA A 562 11.18 -24.75 -2.35
N ASP A 563 12.41 -24.37 -2.65
CA ASP A 563 13.64 -25.13 -2.36
C ASP A 563 14.31 -24.75 -1.03
N ALA A 564 13.71 -23.84 -0.26
CA ALA A 564 14.21 -23.48 1.07
C ALA A 564 14.07 -24.67 2.05
N GLU A 565 14.93 -24.69 3.08
CA GLU A 565 14.84 -25.70 4.13
C GLU A 565 13.48 -25.61 4.85
N ALA A 566 12.99 -26.75 5.34
CA ALA A 566 11.64 -26.87 5.90
C ALA A 566 11.39 -25.97 7.13
N ASP A 567 12.41 -25.62 7.89
CA ASP A 567 12.35 -24.72 9.03
C ASP A 567 12.24 -23.24 8.60
N TYR A 568 12.57 -22.92 7.34
CA TYR A 568 12.32 -21.62 6.72
C TYR A 568 11.04 -21.63 5.88
N ASN A 569 10.79 -22.67 5.06
CA ASN A 569 9.54 -22.85 4.30
C ASN A 569 8.43 -23.45 5.20
N VAL A 570 8.11 -22.75 6.29
CA VAL A 570 7.15 -23.19 7.32
C VAL A 570 5.74 -23.42 6.75
N SER A 571 5.32 -22.62 5.76
CA SER A 571 4.00 -22.75 5.13
C SER A 571 3.91 -23.87 4.09
N GLY A 572 5.02 -24.55 3.77
CA GLY A 572 5.04 -25.66 2.80
C GLY A 572 4.80 -25.21 1.35
N LEU A 573 5.40 -24.09 0.96
CA LEU A 573 5.30 -23.56 -0.41
C LEU A 573 6.00 -24.50 -1.41
N THR A 574 5.47 -24.51 -2.62
CA THR A 574 5.93 -25.30 -3.76
C THR A 574 6.23 -24.37 -4.95
N THR A 575 6.75 -24.91 -6.04
CA THR A 575 6.97 -24.13 -7.28
C THR A 575 5.70 -23.52 -7.88
N ASP A 576 4.52 -24.01 -7.48
CA ASP A 576 3.23 -23.48 -7.96
C ASP A 576 2.73 -22.28 -7.16
N ASN A 577 3.36 -22.01 -5.98
CA ASN A 577 2.88 -20.99 -5.05
C ASN A 577 3.97 -20.31 -4.21
N GLU A 578 5.26 -20.51 -4.51
CA GLU A 578 6.34 -19.75 -3.88
C GLU A 578 6.19 -18.25 -4.13
N PHE A 579 6.43 -17.44 -3.10
CA PHE A 579 6.37 -15.99 -3.18
C PHE A 579 7.31 -15.30 -2.20
N SER A 580 7.57 -14.03 -2.46
CA SER A 580 8.34 -13.13 -1.61
C SER A 580 7.72 -11.75 -1.64
N SER A 581 7.97 -10.96 -0.60
CA SER A 581 7.54 -9.57 -0.49
C SER A 581 6.05 -9.42 -0.81
N PRO A 582 5.15 -10.04 -0.02
CA PRO A 582 3.72 -9.80 -0.15
C PRO A 582 3.44 -8.32 0.13
N ASP A 583 2.60 -7.71 -0.68
CA ASP A 583 2.27 -6.31 -0.65
C ASP A 583 0.75 -6.14 -0.72
N GLY A 584 0.18 -6.03 -1.94
CA GLY A 584 -1.24 -5.89 -2.14
C GLY A 584 -2.06 -7.10 -1.66
N LEU A 585 -3.10 -6.84 -0.88
CA LEU A 585 -4.05 -7.84 -0.40
C LEU A 585 -5.49 -7.43 -0.73
N PHE A 586 -6.29 -8.41 -1.15
CA PHE A 586 -7.71 -8.21 -1.37
C PHE A 586 -8.50 -9.48 -1.06
N VAL A 587 -9.55 -9.38 -0.24
CA VAL A 587 -10.53 -10.47 -0.10
C VAL A 587 -11.77 -10.09 -0.88
N ASP A 588 -12.09 -10.88 -1.90
CA ASP A 588 -13.25 -10.63 -2.75
C ASP A 588 -14.57 -10.97 -2.04
N PRO A 589 -15.74 -10.55 -2.57
CA PRO A 589 -17.03 -10.80 -1.92
C PRO A 589 -17.37 -12.29 -1.71
N ARG A 590 -16.64 -13.20 -2.35
CA ARG A 590 -16.80 -14.65 -2.22
C ARG A 590 -15.94 -15.26 -1.10
N GLY A 591 -15.09 -14.44 -0.47
CA GLY A 591 -14.16 -14.87 0.59
C GLY A 591 -12.84 -15.44 0.04
N VAL A 592 -12.52 -15.22 -1.23
CA VAL A 592 -11.25 -15.62 -1.86
C VAL A 592 -10.21 -14.54 -1.61
N LEU A 593 -9.03 -14.90 -1.09
CA LEU A 593 -7.92 -13.99 -0.83
C LEU A 593 -6.99 -13.93 -2.05
N TRP A 594 -6.66 -12.70 -2.46
CA TRP A 594 -5.70 -12.35 -3.49
C TRP A 594 -4.47 -11.72 -2.82
N ILE A 595 -3.28 -12.13 -3.26
CA ILE A 595 -1.98 -11.69 -2.72
C ILE A 595 -1.13 -11.22 -3.88
N GLN A 596 -0.70 -9.98 -3.87
CA GLN A 596 0.18 -9.36 -4.86
C GLN A 596 1.58 -9.19 -4.26
N THR A 597 2.60 -9.05 -5.10
CA THR A 597 3.98 -8.95 -4.64
C THR A 597 4.70 -7.76 -5.26
N ASP A 598 5.54 -7.14 -4.43
CA ASP A 598 6.60 -6.20 -4.82
C ASP A 598 7.97 -6.74 -4.40
N ASP A 599 8.45 -7.77 -5.10
CA ASP A 599 9.76 -8.38 -4.85
C ASP A 599 10.85 -7.69 -5.66
N GLY A 600 11.54 -6.74 -5.06
CA GLY A 600 12.65 -6.02 -5.71
C GLY A 600 13.97 -6.80 -5.78
N SER A 601 14.24 -7.73 -4.84
CA SER A 601 15.61 -8.25 -4.68
C SER A 601 15.76 -9.61 -4.01
N SER A 602 14.68 -10.35 -3.74
CA SER A 602 14.79 -11.67 -3.11
C SER A 602 15.37 -12.72 -4.04
N GLY A 603 15.68 -13.90 -3.47
CA GLY A 603 16.15 -15.04 -4.25
C GLY A 603 15.13 -15.53 -5.30
N ILE A 604 13.84 -15.31 -5.09
CA ILE A 604 12.75 -15.71 -5.97
C ILE A 604 12.75 -14.87 -7.26
N ARG A 605 13.13 -13.60 -7.18
CA ARG A 605 13.25 -12.70 -8.33
C ARG A 605 14.14 -13.23 -9.46
N SER A 606 15.05 -14.13 -9.17
CA SER A 606 15.89 -14.78 -10.18
C SER A 606 15.17 -15.86 -11.00
N THR A 607 13.98 -16.29 -10.56
CA THR A 607 13.20 -17.39 -11.17
C THR A 607 11.85 -16.94 -11.72
N THR A 608 11.29 -15.84 -11.20
CA THR A 608 10.01 -15.29 -11.65
C THR A 608 9.99 -13.79 -11.48
N ASN A 609 9.22 -13.09 -12.32
CA ASN A 609 8.82 -11.70 -12.10
C ASN A 609 7.80 -11.62 -10.96
N ASN A 610 7.45 -10.39 -10.54
CA ASN A 610 6.39 -10.14 -9.60
C ASN A 610 5.06 -10.76 -10.04
N GLN A 611 4.24 -11.14 -9.07
CA GLN A 611 3.17 -12.12 -9.29
C GLN A 611 1.95 -11.83 -8.43
N MET A 612 0.86 -12.51 -8.74
CA MET A 612 -0.34 -12.53 -7.91
C MET A 612 -0.74 -13.97 -7.64
N LEU A 613 -1.03 -14.25 -6.38
CA LEU A 613 -1.50 -15.55 -5.90
C LEU A 613 -2.95 -15.46 -5.43
N VAL A 614 -3.59 -16.63 -5.35
CA VAL A 614 -4.98 -16.79 -4.88
C VAL A 614 -5.04 -17.91 -3.88
N ALA A 615 -5.77 -17.70 -2.77
CA ALA A 615 -6.01 -18.69 -1.74
C ALA A 615 -7.49 -18.76 -1.34
N ILE A 616 -7.92 -19.94 -0.88
CA ILE A 616 -9.15 -20.09 -0.10
C ILE A 616 -8.71 -20.06 1.38
N PRO A 617 -8.83 -18.93 2.07
CA PRO A 617 -8.34 -18.82 3.42
C PRO A 617 -9.22 -19.63 4.38
N GLY A 618 -8.60 -20.21 5.41
CA GLY A 618 -9.29 -20.76 6.56
C GLY A 618 -9.76 -19.68 7.54
N ALA A 619 -9.58 -19.89 8.82
CA ALA A 619 -9.91 -18.94 9.88
C ALA A 619 -8.76 -18.81 10.87
N VAL A 620 -8.69 -17.71 11.60
CA VAL A 620 -7.72 -17.52 12.70
C VAL A 620 -7.78 -18.70 13.67
N GLY A 621 -6.60 -19.27 14.02
CA GLY A 621 -6.48 -20.40 14.92
C GLY A 621 -6.75 -21.78 14.30
N ASP A 622 -6.77 -21.89 12.97
CA ASP A 622 -6.98 -23.18 12.26
C ASP A 622 -5.70 -24.01 12.06
N GLY A 623 -4.55 -23.51 12.50
CA GLY A 623 -3.26 -24.19 12.45
C GLY A 623 -2.68 -24.52 13.83
N GLU A 624 -1.37 -24.50 13.95
CA GLU A 624 -0.66 -24.96 15.15
C GLU A 624 0.40 -23.95 15.62
N SER A 625 0.83 -24.06 16.87
CA SER A 625 2.03 -23.36 17.35
C SER A 625 3.28 -24.04 16.81
N VAL A 626 4.19 -23.28 16.25
CA VAL A 626 5.47 -23.74 15.73
C VAL A 626 6.63 -22.95 16.34
N THR A 627 7.83 -23.51 16.32
CA THR A 627 9.05 -22.78 16.65
C THR A 627 9.77 -22.45 15.34
N VAL A 628 9.93 -21.17 15.05
CA VAL A 628 10.69 -20.67 13.91
C VAL A 628 12.13 -20.42 14.37
N THR A 629 13.10 -20.98 13.65
CA THR A 629 14.53 -20.81 13.95
C THR A 629 15.22 -20.16 12.76
N THR A 630 15.75 -18.97 12.96
CA THR A 630 16.43 -18.19 11.90
C THR A 630 17.71 -17.54 12.41
N SER A 631 18.51 -17.00 11.51
CA SER A 631 19.78 -16.33 11.82
C SER A 631 19.91 -15.03 11.02
N ASP A 632 20.45 -13.99 11.64
CA ASP A 632 20.87 -12.76 10.98
C ASP A 632 22.25 -12.87 10.33
N GLY A 633 22.88 -14.03 10.42
CA GLY A 633 24.23 -14.31 9.93
C GLY A 633 25.33 -14.15 10.99
N SER A 634 25.03 -13.57 12.14
CA SER A 634 25.92 -13.49 13.31
C SER A 634 25.41 -14.36 14.45
N GLU A 635 24.11 -14.35 14.71
CA GLU A 635 23.45 -15.08 15.77
C GLU A 635 22.27 -15.89 15.22
N GLN A 636 21.87 -16.92 15.97
CA GLN A 636 20.68 -17.72 15.70
C GLN A 636 19.70 -17.57 16.85
N ALA A 637 18.43 -17.35 16.53
CA ALA A 637 17.36 -17.28 17.51
C ALA A 637 16.21 -18.21 17.13
N SER A 638 15.42 -18.58 18.13
CA SER A 638 14.23 -19.41 17.98
C SER A 638 13.08 -18.77 18.74
N ILE A 639 11.95 -18.54 18.04
CA ILE A 639 10.74 -17.96 18.60
C ILE A 639 9.57 -18.90 18.35
N ALA A 640 8.72 -19.08 19.37
CA ALA A 640 7.43 -19.74 19.21
C ALA A 640 6.41 -18.75 18.62
N THR A 641 5.62 -19.21 17.66
CA THR A 641 4.53 -18.42 17.06
C THR A 641 3.36 -19.33 16.70
N PHE A 642 2.25 -18.75 16.29
CA PHE A 642 1.06 -19.44 15.81
C PHE A 642 0.99 -19.29 14.29
N VAL A 643 0.75 -20.40 13.57
CA VAL A 643 0.74 -20.39 12.10
C VAL A 643 -0.55 -21.08 11.63
N GLY A 644 -1.19 -20.51 10.62
CA GLY A 644 -2.38 -21.07 9.98
C GLY A 644 -2.10 -22.40 9.26
N GLN A 645 -3.08 -22.88 8.53
CA GLN A 645 -2.97 -24.12 7.74
C GLN A 645 -1.88 -23.99 6.66
N SER A 646 -1.42 -25.15 6.15
CA SER A 646 -0.44 -25.18 5.05
C SER A 646 -1.00 -24.56 3.75
N ALA A 647 -0.11 -24.09 2.89
CA ALA A 647 -0.45 -23.57 1.56
C ALA A 647 -1.27 -24.54 0.70
N GLU A 648 -1.02 -25.86 0.85
CA GLU A 648 -1.80 -26.93 0.19
C GLU A 648 -3.26 -26.96 0.69
N ALA A 649 -3.46 -26.91 2.01
CA ALA A 649 -4.80 -26.91 2.60
C ALA A 649 -5.63 -25.69 2.18
N MET A 650 -4.99 -24.53 2.03
CA MET A 650 -5.62 -23.29 1.55
C MET A 650 -5.70 -23.18 0.01
N GLN A 651 -5.27 -24.22 -0.71
CA GLN A 651 -5.21 -24.25 -2.18
C GLN A 651 -4.48 -23.05 -2.80
N LEU A 652 -3.47 -22.51 -2.12
CA LEU A 652 -2.69 -21.38 -2.63
C LEU A 652 -2.10 -21.69 -4.01
N LYS A 653 -2.36 -20.84 -5.00
CA LYS A 653 -1.89 -21.00 -6.39
C LYS A 653 -1.47 -19.68 -6.99
N ARG A 654 -0.42 -19.68 -7.80
CA ARG A 654 -0.04 -18.54 -8.63
C ARG A 654 -1.07 -18.34 -9.74
N PHE A 655 -1.67 -17.13 -9.80
CA PHE A 655 -2.67 -16.76 -10.80
C PHE A 655 -2.10 -15.89 -11.91
N LEU A 656 -1.13 -15.02 -11.60
CA LEU A 656 -0.56 -14.11 -12.58
C LEU A 656 0.94 -13.97 -12.33
N VAL A 657 1.70 -13.82 -13.44
CA VAL A 657 3.07 -13.31 -13.44
C VAL A 657 3.11 -12.07 -14.32
N GLY A 658 3.72 -10.98 -13.83
CA GLY A 658 3.84 -9.70 -14.52
C GLY A 658 5.01 -9.64 -15.51
N PRO A 659 5.15 -8.52 -16.23
CA PRO A 659 6.32 -8.26 -17.08
C PRO A 659 7.58 -8.01 -16.25
N MET A 660 8.72 -7.87 -16.92
CA MET A 660 10.00 -7.66 -16.24
C MET A 660 10.05 -6.29 -15.55
N GLY A 661 10.62 -6.26 -14.35
CA GLY A 661 10.82 -5.04 -13.58
C GLY A 661 9.53 -4.38 -13.08
N CYS A 662 8.39 -5.06 -13.11
CA CYS A 662 7.15 -4.50 -12.56
C CYS A 662 6.94 -4.92 -11.11
N GLU A 663 6.07 -4.18 -10.45
CA GLU A 663 5.27 -4.60 -9.32
C GLU A 663 3.87 -4.99 -9.81
N ILE A 664 3.19 -5.90 -9.10
CA ILE A 664 1.78 -6.20 -9.29
C ILE A 664 1.01 -5.64 -8.11
N THR A 665 0.23 -4.61 -8.38
CA THR A 665 -0.50 -3.86 -7.35
C THR A 665 -1.91 -3.51 -7.81
N GLY A 666 -2.66 -2.79 -7.00
CA GLY A 666 -4.02 -2.34 -7.26
C GLY A 666 -4.95 -3.46 -7.73
N ILE A 667 -6.00 -3.72 -7.02
CA ILE A 667 -6.93 -4.80 -7.37
C ILE A 667 -8.37 -4.40 -7.09
N THR A 668 -9.24 -4.65 -8.06
CA THR A 668 -10.70 -4.53 -7.86
C THR A 668 -11.46 -5.45 -8.81
N MET A 669 -12.66 -5.85 -8.41
CA MET A 669 -13.48 -6.80 -9.16
C MET A 669 -14.87 -6.24 -9.40
N THR A 670 -15.48 -6.57 -10.56
CA THR A 670 -16.91 -6.27 -10.78
C THR A 670 -17.79 -7.12 -9.87
N ALA A 671 -18.99 -6.62 -9.55
CA ALA A 671 -19.92 -7.27 -8.64
C ALA A 671 -20.33 -8.72 -9.07
N ASP A 672 -20.26 -9.01 -10.36
CA ASP A 672 -20.54 -10.36 -10.92
C ASP A 672 -19.29 -11.27 -10.93
N ALA A 673 -18.17 -10.83 -10.39
CA ALA A 673 -16.87 -11.50 -10.34
C ALA A 673 -16.35 -11.99 -11.73
N ARG A 674 -16.75 -11.34 -12.82
CA ARG A 674 -16.40 -11.73 -14.20
C ARG A 674 -15.40 -10.81 -14.87
N SER A 675 -14.98 -9.75 -14.20
CA SER A 675 -13.90 -8.86 -14.64
C SER A 675 -13.08 -8.45 -13.41
N LEU A 676 -11.78 -8.69 -13.48
CA LEU A 676 -10.80 -8.34 -12.46
C LEU A 676 -9.86 -7.29 -13.05
N PHE A 677 -9.73 -6.14 -12.40
CA PHE A 677 -8.82 -5.08 -12.77
C PHE A 677 -7.59 -5.15 -11.86
N ILE A 678 -6.42 -5.05 -12.45
CA ILE A 678 -5.10 -5.12 -11.80
C ILE A 678 -4.24 -4.01 -12.35
N ASN A 679 -3.36 -3.43 -11.52
CA ASN A 679 -2.32 -2.52 -11.96
C ASN A 679 -0.98 -3.24 -12.10
N VAL A 680 -0.26 -2.88 -13.15
CA VAL A 680 1.13 -3.23 -13.41
C VAL A 680 1.91 -1.93 -13.25
N GLN A 681 2.60 -1.80 -12.12
CA GLN A 681 3.36 -0.60 -11.77
C GLN A 681 4.79 -0.71 -12.32
N HIS A 682 5.42 0.40 -12.63
CA HIS A 682 6.81 0.61 -13.05
C HIS A 682 7.50 -0.53 -13.87
N PRO A 683 6.87 -1.11 -14.92
CA PRO A 683 7.56 -2.13 -15.73
C PRO A 683 8.90 -1.58 -16.23
N GLY A 684 9.94 -2.40 -16.13
CA GLY A 684 11.30 -1.99 -16.52
C GLY A 684 12.13 -1.38 -15.40
N GLU A 685 11.64 -1.36 -14.16
CA GLU A 685 12.44 -0.93 -13.02
C GLU A 685 13.79 -1.69 -12.96
N GLY A 686 14.85 -0.98 -12.54
CA GLY A 686 16.21 -1.49 -12.55
C GLY A 686 16.91 -1.38 -13.93
N GLY A 687 16.21 -0.87 -14.95
CA GLY A 687 16.78 -0.54 -16.26
C GLY A 687 17.70 0.69 -16.22
N THR A 688 18.40 0.92 -17.31
CA THR A 688 19.33 2.04 -17.40
C THR A 688 18.65 3.31 -17.93
N ALA A 689 19.00 4.45 -17.35
CA ALA A 689 18.59 5.76 -17.83
C ALA A 689 18.93 6.01 -19.30
N ALA A 690 20.08 5.50 -19.79
CA ALA A 690 20.51 5.62 -21.17
C ALA A 690 19.60 4.84 -22.16
N ALA A 691 18.97 3.76 -21.68
CA ALA A 691 18.02 2.97 -22.46
C ALA A 691 16.57 3.34 -22.19
N PHE A 692 16.29 4.28 -21.24
CA PHE A 692 14.94 4.58 -20.78
C PHE A 692 14.20 3.32 -20.31
N ASN A 693 14.89 2.48 -19.52
CA ASN A 693 14.43 1.19 -19.00
C ASN A 693 14.08 0.11 -20.05
N ARG A 694 14.29 0.38 -21.36
CA ARG A 694 14.02 -0.59 -22.44
C ARG A 694 14.96 -1.78 -22.45
N ASP A 695 16.07 -1.71 -21.76
CA ASP A 695 17.00 -2.82 -21.55
C ASP A 695 16.46 -3.87 -20.57
N VAL A 696 15.40 -3.55 -19.85
CA VAL A 696 14.67 -4.48 -18.96
C VAL A 696 13.30 -4.81 -19.55
N SER A 697 12.46 -3.81 -19.85
CA SER A 697 11.09 -4.02 -20.34
C SER A 697 10.73 -3.06 -21.48
N THR A 698 9.86 -3.50 -22.37
CA THR A 698 9.14 -2.64 -23.33
C THR A 698 7.62 -2.82 -23.20
N TRP A 699 7.17 -3.46 -22.14
CA TRP A 699 5.75 -3.65 -21.88
C TRP A 699 5.02 -2.29 -21.69
N PRO A 700 3.79 -2.12 -22.21
CA PRO A 700 2.91 -3.10 -22.83
C PRO A 700 3.12 -3.33 -24.35
N ALA A 701 4.12 -2.71 -24.98
CA ALA A 701 4.39 -2.88 -26.40
C ALA A 701 4.67 -4.36 -26.79
N THR A 702 5.32 -5.12 -25.91
CA THR A 702 5.60 -6.55 -26.07
C THR A 702 4.36 -7.43 -26.04
N SER A 703 3.25 -6.94 -25.46
CA SER A 703 1.99 -7.71 -25.40
C SER A 703 1.24 -7.80 -26.72
N GLY A 704 1.71 -7.08 -27.75
CA GLY A 704 1.01 -6.99 -29.05
C GLY A 704 -0.23 -6.10 -29.01
N ASP A 705 -0.45 -5.34 -27.93
CA ASP A 705 -1.56 -4.40 -27.83
C ASP A 705 -1.26 -3.14 -28.66
N ALA A 706 -2.13 -2.85 -29.62
CA ALA A 706 -2.00 -1.72 -30.54
C ALA A 706 -2.13 -0.34 -29.85
N THR A 707 -2.53 -0.29 -28.59
CA THR A 707 -2.54 0.94 -27.78
C THR A 707 -1.17 1.24 -27.19
N ALA A 708 -0.29 0.26 -27.24
CA ALA A 708 1.08 0.42 -26.83
C ALA A 708 1.82 1.30 -27.84
N VAL A 709 2.12 2.49 -27.44
CA VAL A 709 3.28 3.30 -27.80
C VAL A 709 3.42 3.67 -29.27
N GLY A 710 3.62 4.94 -29.52
CA GLY A 710 4.16 5.41 -30.81
C GLY A 710 5.45 4.64 -31.16
N GLU A 711 5.57 4.23 -32.42
CA GLU A 711 6.60 3.34 -32.94
C GLU A 711 8.06 3.76 -32.65
N ALA A 712 8.28 4.97 -32.17
CA ALA A 712 9.63 5.53 -32.09
C ALA A 712 10.39 5.16 -30.80
N ASP A 713 9.76 4.89 -29.67
CA ASP A 713 10.54 4.78 -28.43
C ASP A 713 10.08 3.75 -27.41
N ASN A 714 9.18 2.89 -27.60
CA ASN A 714 8.78 1.73 -26.76
C ASN A 714 9.24 1.75 -25.27
N ARG A 715 9.27 2.93 -24.63
CA ARG A 715 9.56 3.04 -23.20
C ARG A 715 8.48 2.30 -22.45
N PRO A 716 8.78 1.57 -21.38
CA PRO A 716 7.79 0.89 -20.59
C PRO A 716 6.78 1.89 -20.00
N ARG A 717 5.55 1.43 -19.76
CA ARG A 717 4.46 2.24 -19.21
C ARG A 717 3.72 1.47 -18.14
N SER A 718 3.52 2.05 -16.98
CA SER A 718 2.56 1.51 -16.01
C SER A 718 1.14 1.48 -16.63
N ALA A 719 0.36 0.46 -16.29
CA ALA A 719 -0.97 0.33 -16.86
C ALA A 719 -1.91 -0.50 -16.00
N THR A 720 -3.20 -0.17 -16.11
CA THR A 720 -4.30 -1.00 -15.63
C THR A 720 -4.68 -2.02 -16.69
N ILE A 721 -4.68 -3.28 -16.31
CA ILE A 721 -5.17 -4.40 -17.13
C ILE A 721 -6.52 -4.89 -16.61
N VAL A 722 -7.30 -5.53 -17.48
CA VAL A 722 -8.51 -6.23 -17.10
C VAL A 722 -8.41 -7.70 -17.50
N ILE A 723 -8.71 -8.58 -16.55
CA ILE A 723 -8.64 -10.04 -16.71
C ILE A 723 -10.07 -10.59 -16.69
N TYR A 724 -10.33 -11.54 -17.57
CA TYR A 724 -11.60 -12.28 -17.64
C TYR A 724 -11.42 -13.67 -18.23
N ARG A 725 -12.33 -14.55 -17.90
CA ARG A 725 -12.37 -15.89 -18.49
C ARG A 725 -12.94 -15.82 -19.92
N GLU A 726 -12.38 -16.59 -20.84
CA GLU A 726 -12.82 -16.64 -22.23
C GLU A 726 -14.22 -17.24 -22.38
N ASP A 727 -14.63 -18.11 -21.45
CA ASP A 727 -15.97 -18.70 -21.39
C ASP A 727 -17.01 -17.80 -20.69
N GLY A 728 -16.59 -16.64 -20.15
CA GLY A 728 -17.44 -15.70 -19.43
C GLY A 728 -17.82 -16.13 -18.00
N GLY A 729 -17.14 -17.13 -17.43
CA GLY A 729 -17.33 -17.57 -16.05
C GLY A 729 -16.78 -16.62 -15.01
N GLU A 730 -17.03 -16.92 -13.72
CA GLU A 730 -16.42 -16.23 -12.59
C GLU A 730 -14.90 -16.45 -12.55
N ILE A 731 -14.15 -15.42 -12.18
CA ILE A 731 -12.69 -15.48 -12.10
C ILE A 731 -12.26 -16.36 -10.92
N ALA A 732 -11.25 -17.18 -11.12
CA ALA A 732 -10.60 -18.10 -10.17
C ALA A 732 -11.47 -19.31 -9.71
N ILE A 733 -12.74 -19.38 -10.07
CA ILE A 733 -13.66 -20.46 -9.65
C ILE A 733 -14.07 -21.34 -10.83
#